data_ed0b8e04b278682318a4424402f57edb
#
_entry.id   ed0b8e04b278682318a4424402f57edb
#
_cell.length_a   1.000
_cell.length_b   1.000
_cell.length_c   1.000
_cell.angle_alpha   90.00
_cell.angle_beta   90.00
_cell.angle_gamma   90.00
#
_symmetry.space_group_name_H-M   'P 1'
#
loop_
_entity.id
_entity.type
_entity.pdbx_description
1 polymer ?
#
loop_
_entity_poly.entity_id
_entity_poly.type
_entity_poly.pdbx_seq_one_letter_code
_entity_poly.pdbx_strand_id
1 'polypeptide(L)'
;MEKAEAELHGWVPAPYKSKSDVDASYSRLIDVALNPDHANAVRVGVASHNLFHIAFALEVAKIRKVLDQLDIEMLEGMANPEALAVAKRSLRILLYAPVTRKDDFASAVAYLVRRLDENTAPENYLRSSFEIGSNPVKFAEQAARFKQSVIDRHVISTHSLRHAKVKFDIDQKFVNAPNADSTKDQTHRELSKEITQIKNSQSLSIPLVINGKTITDRDEEVGLDPSNNGQVWYRYNVANKNDISSAVSGAKKAGAEWEALGAVGRSEILNRFAQIMFDEQAQSIAIMSKDAGKTVAEADPEVSEAIDFATFYARSAIDLNLEKDSSPTGVTVVVPPWNFPYAIPCGGVCAALAAGNSVIFKSAPETVATSWQLINQLWRAGVPKEVLQFVSTRDDEVGQSLITHEEVKAVILTGAYATAQLFSSWKDELNLLAETSGKNAMVLTACCDIDVAVKDLVQSAFGHAGQKCSAASLGIVEESIFNNPAFKKQLIDAVESLFVGAGYEYSTTVGPIIRAPESALQRALTTLDDGEEWWIAPKQLDDAGFMWSPGIKVGVKPGSWSHLNEWFGPVLAIMCAPDLETAVKWQNQTPYGLTAGIQSLDVNECEYWIEEVEAGNLYVNRGVTGAIVNRQPFGGWKLSSVGATAKAGGLNYVATLRNWNRLQHFLPMKEQANRWFKATGAIAIDRSGLAVESNLQRYRQYKKGFLVRIDSGTTKDELDFLHWIKKDLGVKLRLSAESLIPGLNNLVVESWEEFVHHATEFDRVRWLSAELTPTNALIEVGVGCDRRAITQRGDIELSRWFLEQSVSITQHRYGNTNAGPKPSCSGLVK
;
A
#
# COMPACT_ATOMS: atom_id res chain seq x y z
N MET A 1 5.35 -6.80 19.43
CA MET A 1 5.98 -6.22 18.23
C MET A 1 6.40 -7.31 17.25
N GLU A 2 7.38 -8.17 17.57
CA GLU A 2 7.93 -9.17 16.63
C GLU A 2 6.88 -10.04 15.91
N LYS A 3 5.84 -10.52 16.63
CA LYS A 3 4.76 -11.30 16.00
C LYS A 3 3.93 -10.45 15.03
N ALA A 4 3.72 -9.17 15.35
CA ALA A 4 2.97 -8.25 14.48
C ALA A 4 3.76 -7.95 13.18
N GLU A 5 5.04 -7.64 13.32
CA GLU A 5 5.92 -7.43 12.17
C GLU A 5 6.01 -8.67 11.28
N ALA A 6 6.19 -9.85 11.90
CA ALA A 6 6.24 -11.10 11.15
C ALA A 6 4.94 -11.36 10.36
N GLU A 7 3.77 -11.09 10.96
CA GLU A 7 2.49 -11.28 10.28
C GLU A 7 2.31 -10.29 9.11
N LEU A 8 2.69 -9.03 9.30
CA LEU A 8 2.59 -8.00 8.26
C LEU A 8 3.48 -8.32 7.05
N HIS A 9 4.69 -8.82 7.28
CA HIS A 9 5.69 -9.11 6.24
C HIS A 9 5.65 -10.56 5.71
N GLY A 10 4.76 -11.40 6.21
CA GLY A 10 4.69 -12.82 5.82
C GLY A 10 5.87 -13.66 6.31
N TRP A 11 6.55 -13.21 7.37
CA TRP A 11 7.68 -13.93 7.96
C TRP A 11 7.25 -14.96 8.98
N VAL A 12 8.09 -15.96 9.20
CA VAL A 12 7.94 -16.85 10.35
C VAL A 12 8.37 -16.08 11.60
N PRO A 13 7.50 -15.93 12.62
CA PRO A 13 7.86 -15.20 13.84
C PRO A 13 9.00 -15.89 14.58
N ALA A 14 9.98 -15.10 15.05
CA ALA A 14 11.10 -15.61 15.82
C ALA A 14 10.68 -16.13 17.21
N PRO A 15 9.77 -15.48 17.96
CA PRO A 15 9.29 -15.98 19.23
C PRO A 15 8.50 -17.29 19.09
N TYR A 16 8.56 -18.12 20.12
CA TYR A 16 7.72 -19.31 20.21
C TYR A 16 6.22 -18.96 20.07
N LYS A 17 5.46 -19.87 19.48
CA LYS A 17 4.02 -19.68 19.22
C LYS A 17 3.18 -19.64 20.49
N SER A 18 3.51 -20.48 21.48
CA SER A 18 2.75 -20.61 22.72
C SER A 18 3.52 -20.07 23.92
N LYS A 19 2.77 -19.62 24.94
CA LYS A 19 3.35 -19.21 26.23
C LYS A 19 4.02 -20.39 26.97
N SER A 20 3.52 -21.62 26.80
CA SER A 20 4.13 -22.84 27.36
C SER A 20 5.52 -23.08 26.77
N ASP A 21 5.71 -22.90 25.47
CA ASP A 21 7.03 -23.04 24.84
C ASP A 21 8.00 -21.96 25.34
N VAL A 22 7.52 -20.71 25.53
CA VAL A 22 8.31 -19.63 26.11
C VAL A 22 8.74 -19.98 27.53
N ASP A 23 7.83 -20.47 28.35
CA ASP A 23 8.13 -20.86 29.72
C ASP A 23 9.11 -22.07 29.80
N ALA A 24 8.95 -23.03 28.88
CA ALA A 24 9.87 -24.17 28.76
C ALA A 24 11.28 -23.71 28.32
N SER A 25 11.36 -22.82 27.35
CA SER A 25 12.61 -22.23 26.88
C SER A 25 13.30 -21.44 28.00
N TYR A 26 12.54 -20.63 28.74
CA TYR A 26 13.08 -19.87 29.88
C TYR A 26 13.64 -20.81 30.95
N SER A 27 12.89 -21.87 31.32
CA SER A 27 13.34 -22.90 32.27
C SER A 27 14.62 -23.61 31.78
N ARG A 28 14.73 -23.86 30.47
CA ARG A 28 15.94 -24.41 29.83
C ARG A 28 17.13 -23.46 29.92
N LEU A 29 16.93 -22.18 29.66
CA LEU A 29 17.99 -21.17 29.69
C LEU A 29 18.57 -21.05 31.13
N ILE A 30 17.70 -21.04 32.17
CA ILE A 30 18.12 -21.07 33.56
C ILE A 30 18.98 -22.32 33.82
N ASP A 31 18.52 -23.49 33.39
CA ASP A 31 19.19 -24.76 33.60
C ASP A 31 20.57 -24.81 32.93
N VAL A 32 20.68 -24.33 31.70
CA VAL A 32 21.93 -24.27 30.93
C VAL A 32 22.90 -23.23 31.52
N ALA A 33 22.41 -22.01 31.81
CA ALA A 33 23.25 -20.93 32.31
C ALA A 33 23.84 -21.21 33.70
N LEU A 34 23.08 -21.87 34.55
CA LEU A 34 23.50 -22.26 35.90
C LEU A 34 24.22 -23.63 35.95
N ASN A 35 24.60 -24.21 34.82
CA ASN A 35 25.51 -25.35 34.77
C ASN A 35 26.88 -24.89 35.31
N PRO A 36 27.53 -25.61 36.25
CA PRO A 36 28.86 -25.26 36.78
C PRO A 36 29.90 -24.98 35.73
N ASP A 37 29.87 -25.70 34.59
CA ASP A 37 30.80 -25.49 33.46
C ASP A 37 30.60 -24.15 32.78
N HIS A 38 29.41 -23.57 32.81
CA HIS A 38 29.07 -22.29 32.23
C HIS A 38 29.10 -21.15 33.25
N ALA A 39 28.57 -21.38 34.46
CA ALA A 39 28.40 -20.35 35.47
C ALA A 39 29.73 -19.74 35.94
N ASN A 40 30.83 -20.47 35.82
CA ASN A 40 32.19 -19.94 36.14
C ASN A 40 32.66 -18.88 35.13
N ALA A 41 32.13 -18.84 33.93
CA ALA A 41 32.50 -17.92 32.89
C ALA A 41 31.53 -16.72 32.76
N VAL A 42 30.35 -16.79 33.35
CA VAL A 42 29.29 -15.79 33.22
C VAL A 42 28.60 -15.51 34.55
N ARG A 43 28.05 -14.30 34.67
CA ARG A 43 27.14 -13.93 35.74
C ARG A 43 25.72 -13.94 35.18
N VAL A 44 24.81 -14.63 35.88
CA VAL A 44 23.44 -14.89 35.40
C VAL A 44 22.47 -13.96 36.10
N GLY A 45 21.84 -13.04 35.37
CA GLY A 45 20.71 -12.24 35.84
C GLY A 45 19.38 -12.93 35.47
N VAL A 46 18.63 -13.36 36.47
CA VAL A 46 17.29 -13.93 36.26
C VAL A 46 16.25 -12.83 36.39
N ALA A 47 15.88 -12.25 35.26
CA ALA A 47 14.89 -11.18 35.16
C ALA A 47 13.47 -11.75 35.11
N SER A 48 12.77 -11.75 36.24
CA SER A 48 11.43 -12.32 36.36
C SER A 48 10.66 -11.81 37.56
N HIS A 49 9.32 -11.71 37.43
CA HIS A 49 8.38 -11.59 38.53
C HIS A 49 7.73 -12.93 38.90
N ASN A 50 7.93 -13.99 38.08
CA ASN A 50 7.38 -15.31 38.33
C ASN A 50 8.12 -16.02 39.47
N LEU A 51 7.51 -16.06 40.64
CA LEU A 51 8.13 -16.63 41.83
C LEU A 51 8.51 -18.11 41.69
N PHE A 52 7.83 -18.87 40.83
CA PHE A 52 8.20 -20.27 40.59
C PHE A 52 9.52 -20.37 39.84
N HIS A 53 9.73 -19.55 38.82
CA HIS A 53 11.00 -19.49 38.08
C HIS A 53 12.15 -18.94 38.94
N ILE A 54 11.88 -17.92 39.78
CA ILE A 54 12.87 -17.39 40.74
C ILE A 54 13.27 -18.48 41.73
N ALA A 55 12.29 -19.18 42.31
CA ALA A 55 12.58 -20.27 43.26
C ALA A 55 13.37 -21.41 42.57
N PHE A 56 13.03 -21.75 41.34
CA PHE A 56 13.75 -22.74 40.55
C PHE A 56 15.22 -22.34 40.36
N ALA A 57 15.46 -21.09 39.92
CA ALA A 57 16.82 -20.61 39.74
C ALA A 57 17.65 -20.64 41.02
N LEU A 58 17.06 -20.18 42.14
CA LEU A 58 17.73 -20.19 43.46
C LEU A 58 18.07 -21.61 43.91
N GLU A 59 17.14 -22.57 43.80
CA GLU A 59 17.38 -23.96 44.26
C GLU A 59 18.37 -24.68 43.33
N VAL A 60 18.28 -24.47 41.98
CA VAL A 60 19.29 -25.03 41.06
C VAL A 60 20.67 -24.47 41.35
N ALA A 61 20.80 -23.16 41.56
CA ALA A 61 22.09 -22.51 41.88
C ALA A 61 22.69 -23.03 43.21
N LYS A 62 21.86 -23.24 44.24
CA LYS A 62 22.29 -23.84 45.53
C LYS A 62 22.80 -25.28 45.35
N ILE A 63 21.99 -26.13 44.70
CA ILE A 63 22.37 -27.54 44.50
C ILE A 63 23.68 -27.65 43.71
N ARG A 64 23.87 -26.78 42.71
CA ARG A 64 25.05 -26.75 41.84
C ARG A 64 26.21 -25.96 42.45
N LYS A 65 26.05 -25.33 43.60
CA LYS A 65 27.07 -24.51 44.28
C LYS A 65 27.58 -23.32 43.47
N VAL A 66 26.68 -22.68 42.70
CA VAL A 66 26.97 -21.51 41.85
C VAL A 66 26.09 -20.31 42.24
N LEU A 67 25.62 -20.21 43.44
CA LEU A 67 24.71 -19.18 43.94
C LEU A 67 25.35 -17.78 43.91
N ASP A 68 26.63 -17.69 44.02
CA ASP A 68 27.40 -16.43 43.91
C ASP A 68 27.46 -15.86 42.48
N GLN A 69 27.13 -16.66 41.51
CA GLN A 69 27.03 -16.24 40.11
C GLN A 69 25.61 -15.81 39.68
N LEU A 70 24.62 -15.90 40.59
CA LEU A 70 23.21 -15.61 40.32
C LEU A 70 22.77 -14.27 40.93
N ASP A 71 22.22 -13.41 40.09
CA ASP A 71 21.43 -12.23 40.49
C ASP A 71 19.96 -12.43 40.12
N ILE A 72 19.06 -11.96 40.99
CA ILE A 72 17.64 -11.86 40.65
C ILE A 72 17.32 -10.43 40.27
N GLU A 73 16.64 -10.25 39.16
CA GLU A 73 16.28 -8.93 38.63
C GLU A 73 14.76 -8.75 38.61
N MET A 74 14.26 -7.65 39.16
CA MET A 74 12.83 -7.34 39.22
C MET A 74 12.60 -5.88 38.91
N LEU A 75 11.43 -5.55 38.38
CA LEU A 75 11.05 -4.14 38.11
C LEU A 75 10.64 -3.46 39.41
N GLU A 76 11.18 -2.28 39.66
CA GLU A 76 10.80 -1.45 40.80
C GLU A 76 9.32 -1.04 40.71
N GLY A 77 8.62 -1.06 41.83
CA GLY A 77 7.23 -0.60 41.92
C GLY A 77 6.16 -1.60 41.47
N MET A 78 6.52 -2.70 40.78
CA MET A 78 5.53 -3.63 40.25
C MET A 78 5.13 -4.77 41.17
N ALA A 79 6.01 -5.18 42.10
CA ALA A 79 5.78 -6.30 43.04
C ALA A 79 6.67 -6.13 44.26
N ASN A 80 6.55 -5.03 44.98
CA ASN A 80 7.42 -4.72 46.13
C ASN A 80 7.41 -5.75 47.28
N PRO A 81 6.26 -6.30 47.66
CA PRO A 81 6.25 -7.34 48.70
C PRO A 81 7.01 -8.61 48.31
N GLU A 82 6.86 -9.01 47.05
CA GLU A 82 7.53 -10.17 46.44
C GLU A 82 9.03 -9.90 46.34
N ALA A 83 9.43 -8.71 45.89
CA ALA A 83 10.83 -8.31 45.80
C ALA A 83 11.51 -8.35 47.18
N LEU A 84 10.86 -7.84 48.23
CA LEU A 84 11.35 -7.92 49.62
C LEU A 84 11.45 -9.37 50.11
N ALA A 85 10.51 -10.24 49.73
CA ALA A 85 10.54 -11.65 50.10
C ALA A 85 11.69 -12.39 49.38
N VAL A 86 11.92 -12.09 48.12
CA VAL A 86 13.03 -12.61 47.30
C VAL A 86 14.39 -12.11 47.85
N ALA A 87 14.49 -10.83 48.19
CA ALA A 87 15.72 -10.24 48.77
C ALA A 87 16.17 -10.94 50.07
N LYS A 88 15.24 -11.47 50.85
CA LYS A 88 15.57 -12.24 52.04
C LYS A 88 16.12 -13.65 51.77
N ARG A 89 16.01 -14.13 50.53
CA ARG A 89 16.33 -15.52 50.14
C ARG A 89 17.44 -15.61 49.09
N SER A 90 17.68 -14.52 48.35
CA SER A 90 18.76 -14.38 47.37
C SER A 90 19.97 -13.68 47.96
N LEU A 91 21.15 -13.91 47.40
CA LEU A 91 22.35 -13.16 47.78
C LEU A 91 22.29 -11.71 47.25
N ARG A 92 21.71 -11.54 46.09
CA ARG A 92 21.60 -10.22 45.41
C ARG A 92 20.27 -10.13 44.66
N ILE A 93 19.67 -8.96 44.73
CA ILE A 93 18.53 -8.56 43.92
C ILE A 93 18.85 -7.20 43.27
N LEU A 94 18.56 -7.07 42.01
CA LEU A 94 18.60 -5.81 41.27
C LEU A 94 17.18 -5.36 41.01
N LEU A 95 16.83 -4.18 41.50
CA LEU A 95 15.57 -3.53 41.13
C LEU A 95 15.85 -2.59 39.96
N TYR A 96 15.25 -2.89 38.83
CA TYR A 96 15.38 -2.09 37.60
C TYR A 96 14.37 -0.96 37.63
N ALA A 97 14.84 0.24 37.42
CA ALA A 97 14.04 1.44 37.16
C ALA A 97 14.59 2.18 35.93
N PRO A 98 13.74 2.78 35.11
CA PRO A 98 14.22 3.65 34.02
C PRO A 98 15.04 4.82 34.58
N VAL A 99 16.25 4.98 34.07
CA VAL A 99 17.08 6.15 34.37
C VAL A 99 16.88 7.14 33.25
N THR A 100 16.25 8.27 33.53
CA THR A 100 15.89 9.26 32.54
C THR A 100 16.21 10.68 33.02
N ARG A 101 16.41 11.58 32.06
CA ARG A 101 16.51 13.02 32.35
C ARG A 101 15.14 13.59 32.64
N LYS A 102 15.09 14.73 33.33
CA LYS A 102 13.82 15.40 33.63
C LYS A 102 13.03 15.73 32.36
N ASP A 103 13.71 16.11 31.31
CA ASP A 103 13.10 16.49 30.02
C ASP A 103 12.55 15.27 29.25
N ASP A 104 13.03 14.07 29.56
CA ASP A 104 12.61 12.81 28.92
C ASP A 104 11.63 12.02 29.80
N PHE A 105 11.11 12.61 30.87
CA PHE A 105 10.24 11.91 31.83
C PHE A 105 8.97 11.32 31.20
N ALA A 106 8.39 12.02 30.23
CA ALA A 106 7.23 11.53 29.48
C ALA A 106 7.52 10.20 28.75
N SER A 107 8.72 10.06 28.19
CA SER A 107 9.14 8.79 27.52
C SER A 107 9.28 7.65 28.53
N ALA A 108 9.76 7.94 29.74
CA ALA A 108 9.84 6.94 30.82
C ALA A 108 8.44 6.50 31.27
N VAL A 109 7.49 7.41 31.39
CA VAL A 109 6.08 7.11 31.70
C VAL A 109 5.48 6.25 30.60
N ALA A 110 5.68 6.61 29.34
CA ALA A 110 5.20 5.85 28.18
C ALA A 110 5.79 4.43 28.17
N TYR A 111 7.08 4.28 28.50
CA TYR A 111 7.72 2.98 28.64
C TYR A 111 7.04 2.12 29.72
N LEU A 112 6.80 2.69 30.91
CA LEU A 112 6.17 1.97 32.03
C LEU A 112 4.72 1.58 31.71
N VAL A 113 3.94 2.47 31.08
CA VAL A 113 2.56 2.17 30.65
C VAL A 113 2.54 1.01 29.67
N ARG A 114 3.47 0.99 28.69
CA ARG A 114 3.60 -0.15 27.76
C ARG A 114 3.90 -1.46 28.47
N ARG A 115 4.77 -1.44 29.51
CA ARG A 115 5.04 -2.64 30.33
C ARG A 115 3.80 -3.10 31.10
N LEU A 116 2.99 -2.16 31.60
CA LEU A 116 1.72 -2.50 32.25
C LEU A 116 0.74 -3.14 31.26
N ASP A 117 0.59 -2.61 30.07
CA ASP A 117 -0.27 -3.18 29.03
C ASP A 117 0.15 -4.62 28.66
N GLU A 118 1.45 -4.88 28.50
CA GLU A 118 1.96 -6.22 28.24
C GLU A 118 1.68 -7.20 29.38
N ASN A 119 1.67 -6.72 30.62
CA ASN A 119 1.45 -7.54 31.80
C ASN A 119 -0.04 -7.86 32.04
N THR A 120 -0.97 -7.22 31.33
CA THR A 120 -2.41 -7.50 31.42
C THR A 120 -2.85 -8.72 30.62
N ALA A 121 -1.98 -9.29 29.78
CA ALA A 121 -2.29 -10.47 28.99
C ALA A 121 -2.75 -11.65 29.87
N PRO A 122 -3.79 -12.42 29.46
CA PRO A 122 -4.36 -13.48 30.27
C PRO A 122 -3.34 -14.53 30.72
N GLU A 123 -2.31 -14.78 29.93
CA GLU A 123 -1.27 -15.76 30.16
C GLU A 123 -0.12 -15.22 31.05
N ASN A 124 -0.09 -13.91 31.34
CA ASN A 124 0.99 -13.33 32.13
C ASN A 124 0.84 -13.70 33.63
N TYR A 125 1.94 -14.12 34.23
CA TYR A 125 1.99 -14.47 35.66
C TYR A 125 1.56 -13.30 36.54
N LEU A 126 1.94 -12.07 36.25
CA LEU A 126 1.62 -10.89 37.07
C LEU A 126 0.12 -10.68 37.25
N ARG A 127 -0.69 -11.02 36.22
CA ARG A 127 -2.15 -10.98 36.37
C ARG A 127 -2.69 -11.87 37.46
N SER A 128 -2.04 -13.03 37.69
CA SER A 128 -2.43 -13.99 38.73
C SER A 128 -1.74 -13.69 40.08
N SER A 129 -0.67 -12.90 40.13
CA SER A 129 0.18 -12.68 41.31
C SER A 129 -0.59 -12.06 42.46
N PHE A 130 -1.56 -11.19 42.20
CA PHE A 130 -2.39 -10.54 43.23
C PHE A 130 -3.28 -11.53 44.01
N GLU A 131 -3.64 -12.66 43.40
CA GLU A 131 -4.54 -13.64 44.00
C GLU A 131 -3.81 -14.91 44.45
N ILE A 132 -2.60 -15.16 43.97
CA ILE A 132 -1.91 -16.46 44.13
C ILE A 132 -1.64 -16.81 45.58
N GLY A 133 -1.46 -15.83 46.44
CA GLY A 133 -1.21 -16.03 47.90
C GLY A 133 -2.47 -16.40 48.70
N SER A 134 -3.67 -16.03 48.19
CA SER A 134 -4.96 -16.22 48.87
C SER A 134 -5.88 -17.23 48.18
N ASN A 135 -5.58 -17.60 46.93
CA ASN A 135 -6.41 -18.50 46.13
C ASN A 135 -5.66 -19.79 45.76
N PRO A 136 -5.97 -20.91 46.47
CA PRO A 136 -5.31 -22.22 46.25
C PRO A 136 -5.48 -22.73 44.80
N VAL A 137 -6.58 -22.41 44.14
CA VAL A 137 -6.83 -22.84 42.76
C VAL A 137 -5.86 -22.13 41.81
N LYS A 138 -5.70 -20.81 41.96
CA LYS A 138 -4.74 -20.03 41.14
C LYS A 138 -3.29 -20.46 41.41
N PHE A 139 -2.96 -20.75 42.64
CA PHE A 139 -1.65 -21.30 42.98
C PHE A 139 -1.41 -22.63 42.24
N ALA A 140 -2.39 -23.56 42.33
CA ALA A 140 -2.28 -24.88 41.68
C ALA A 140 -2.16 -24.78 40.15
N GLU A 141 -2.92 -23.88 39.51
CA GLU A 141 -2.81 -23.60 38.08
C GLU A 141 -1.40 -23.14 37.68
N GLN A 142 -0.85 -22.15 38.39
CA GLN A 142 0.49 -21.61 38.09
C GLN A 142 1.59 -22.62 38.45
N ALA A 143 1.43 -23.39 39.49
CA ALA A 143 2.35 -24.47 39.84
C ALA A 143 2.35 -25.59 38.78
N ALA A 144 1.18 -25.96 38.26
CA ALA A 144 1.08 -26.93 37.16
C ALA A 144 1.75 -26.44 35.89
N ARG A 145 1.52 -25.18 35.48
CA ARG A 145 2.20 -24.57 34.35
C ARG A 145 3.71 -24.56 34.51
N PHE A 146 4.20 -24.15 35.67
CA PHE A 146 5.63 -24.17 35.95
C PHE A 146 6.21 -25.60 35.90
N LYS A 147 5.57 -26.59 36.55
CA LYS A 147 6.02 -27.98 36.47
C LYS A 147 6.10 -28.50 35.05
N GLN A 148 5.10 -28.18 34.24
CA GLN A 148 5.10 -28.56 32.83
C GLN A 148 6.27 -27.89 32.06
N SER A 149 6.54 -26.61 32.31
CA SER A 149 7.67 -25.90 31.68
C SER A 149 9.02 -26.52 32.01
N VAL A 150 9.17 -27.00 33.26
CA VAL A 150 10.39 -27.70 33.69
C VAL A 150 10.54 -29.07 33.02
N ILE A 151 9.43 -29.78 32.78
CA ILE A 151 9.44 -31.06 32.04
C ILE A 151 9.80 -30.79 30.56
N ASP A 152 9.12 -29.85 29.93
CA ASP A 152 9.23 -29.57 28.50
C ASP A 152 10.56 -28.92 28.12
N ARG A 153 11.33 -28.39 29.08
CA ARG A 153 12.62 -27.72 28.82
C ARG A 153 13.65 -28.59 28.06
N HIS A 154 13.50 -29.93 28.16
CA HIS A 154 14.40 -30.85 27.47
C HIS A 154 13.95 -31.21 26.05
N VAL A 155 12.67 -30.99 25.73
CA VAL A 155 12.10 -31.35 24.43
C VAL A 155 11.83 -30.16 23.55
N ILE A 156 11.85 -28.94 24.12
CA ILE A 156 11.64 -27.71 23.31
C ILE A 156 12.73 -27.57 22.27
N SER A 157 12.31 -27.23 21.05
CA SER A 157 13.26 -26.96 19.94
C SER A 157 14.16 -25.76 20.30
N THR A 158 15.45 -25.92 20.06
CA THR A 158 16.45 -24.85 20.17
C THR A 158 16.82 -24.23 18.83
N HIS A 159 16.30 -24.78 17.73
CA HIS A 159 16.50 -24.21 16.41
C HIS A 159 15.63 -22.98 16.23
N SER A 160 16.20 -21.92 15.67
CA SER A 160 15.44 -20.74 15.29
C SER A 160 14.34 -21.11 14.28
N LEU A 161 13.09 -20.76 14.58
CA LEU A 161 11.97 -20.97 13.67
C LEU A 161 12.14 -20.14 12.38
N ARG A 162 12.84 -19.02 12.47
CA ARG A 162 13.07 -18.07 11.37
C ARG A 162 14.07 -18.57 10.34
N HIS A 163 14.81 -19.66 10.60
CA HIS A 163 15.69 -20.29 9.60
C HIS A 163 14.94 -21.07 8.51
N ALA A 164 13.68 -21.43 8.74
CA ALA A 164 12.89 -22.11 7.72
C ALA A 164 12.80 -21.23 6.46
N LYS A 165 13.11 -21.81 5.29
CA LYS A 165 12.81 -21.15 4.01
C LYS A 165 11.32 -20.93 3.94
N VAL A 166 10.91 -19.70 3.73
CA VAL A 166 9.52 -19.40 3.38
C VAL A 166 9.27 -20.03 2.00
N LYS A 167 8.30 -20.92 1.91
CA LYS A 167 7.86 -21.48 0.64
C LYS A 167 6.75 -20.58 0.13
N PHE A 168 6.92 -20.08 -1.07
CA PHE A 168 5.86 -19.42 -1.80
C PHE A 168 5.07 -20.52 -2.54
N ASP A 169 3.81 -20.74 -2.13
CA ASP A 169 2.95 -21.79 -2.67
C ASP A 169 1.83 -21.12 -3.48
N ILE A 170 1.95 -21.22 -4.79
CA ILE A 170 1.07 -20.58 -5.76
C ILE A 170 -0.25 -21.37 -5.94
N ASP A 171 -0.27 -22.65 -5.60
CA ASP A 171 -1.40 -23.54 -5.89
C ASP A 171 -2.53 -23.45 -4.85
N GLN A 172 -2.26 -22.83 -3.70
CA GLN A 172 -3.24 -22.66 -2.62
C GLN A 172 -4.09 -21.39 -2.80
N LYS A 173 -5.02 -21.16 -1.86
CA LYS A 173 -5.76 -19.89 -1.75
C LYS A 173 -4.77 -18.72 -1.75
N PHE A 174 -5.12 -17.63 -2.45
CA PHE A 174 -4.28 -16.43 -2.50
C PHE A 174 -3.75 -16.02 -1.12
N VAL A 175 -2.45 -15.89 -1.02
CA VAL A 175 -1.73 -15.37 0.15
C VAL A 175 -0.68 -14.40 -0.40
N ASN A 176 -0.53 -13.26 0.26
CA ASN A 176 0.46 -12.27 -0.14
C ASN A 176 1.89 -12.85 -0.04
N ALA A 177 2.71 -12.51 -1.00
CA ALA A 177 4.12 -12.89 -1.04
C ALA A 177 4.87 -12.30 0.17
N PRO A 178 5.77 -13.06 0.79
CA PRO A 178 6.56 -12.55 1.90
C PRO A 178 7.64 -11.59 1.40
N ASN A 179 7.93 -10.58 2.21
CA ASN A 179 9.08 -9.71 2.00
C ASN A 179 10.40 -10.47 2.25
N ALA A 180 11.49 -9.99 1.66
CA ALA A 180 12.83 -10.49 1.97
C ALA A 180 13.17 -10.24 3.44
N ASP A 181 13.58 -11.30 4.13
CA ASP A 181 14.00 -11.19 5.53
C ASP A 181 15.51 -10.96 5.61
N SER A 182 15.94 -9.71 5.53
CA SER A 182 17.36 -9.32 5.56
C SER A 182 18.05 -9.62 6.91
N THR A 183 17.30 -9.98 7.96
CA THR A 183 17.86 -10.45 9.23
C THR A 183 18.44 -11.86 9.14
N LYS A 184 18.14 -12.59 8.07
CA LYS A 184 18.75 -13.89 7.78
C LYS A 184 20.07 -13.69 7.03
N ASP A 185 21.12 -14.30 7.53
CA ASP A 185 22.45 -14.23 6.91
C ASP A 185 22.48 -14.59 5.42
N GLN A 186 21.69 -15.57 5.00
CA GLN A 186 21.62 -15.98 3.60
C GLN A 186 21.00 -14.87 2.75
N THR A 187 19.84 -14.36 3.13
CA THR A 187 19.13 -13.28 2.43
C THR A 187 20.00 -12.04 2.35
N HIS A 188 20.65 -11.68 3.47
CA HIS A 188 21.54 -10.51 3.52
C HIS A 188 22.75 -10.68 2.57
N ARG A 189 23.37 -11.87 2.51
CA ARG A 189 24.47 -12.16 1.58
C ARG A 189 24.04 -12.10 0.12
N GLU A 190 22.86 -12.66 -0.20
CA GLU A 190 22.31 -12.62 -1.56
C GLU A 190 22.02 -11.18 -1.99
N LEU A 191 21.35 -10.39 -1.17
CA LEU A 191 21.11 -8.97 -1.43
C LEU A 191 22.41 -8.17 -1.59
N SER A 192 23.35 -8.35 -0.68
CA SER A 192 24.65 -7.63 -0.72
C SER A 192 25.46 -7.98 -1.97
N LYS A 193 25.38 -9.24 -2.43
CA LYS A 193 26.03 -9.68 -3.67
C LYS A 193 25.43 -8.97 -4.88
N GLU A 194 24.10 -8.99 -5.03
CA GLU A 194 23.43 -8.36 -6.16
C GLU A 194 23.59 -6.84 -6.16
N ILE A 195 23.51 -6.18 -4.99
CA ILE A 195 23.80 -4.75 -4.85
C ILE A 195 25.23 -4.43 -5.28
N THR A 196 26.21 -5.25 -4.87
CA THR A 196 27.62 -5.04 -5.27
C THR A 196 27.80 -5.21 -6.78
N GLN A 197 27.14 -6.20 -7.38
CA GLN A 197 27.19 -6.44 -8.81
C GLN A 197 26.60 -5.28 -9.61
N ILE A 198 25.40 -4.81 -9.23
CA ILE A 198 24.73 -3.73 -9.95
C ILE A 198 25.46 -2.39 -9.78
N LYS A 199 26.00 -2.11 -8.58
CA LYS A 199 26.79 -0.90 -8.31
C LYS A 199 28.01 -0.82 -9.22
N ASN A 200 28.69 -1.95 -9.49
CA ASN A 200 29.86 -2.06 -10.32
C ASN A 200 29.56 -2.45 -11.78
N SER A 201 28.28 -2.55 -12.16
CA SER A 201 27.92 -2.94 -13.53
C SER A 201 28.36 -1.90 -14.54
N GLN A 202 28.86 -2.40 -15.68
CA GLN A 202 29.15 -1.58 -16.87
C GLN A 202 27.82 -1.10 -17.51
N SER A 203 27.92 -0.09 -18.38
CA SER A 203 26.76 0.45 -19.09
C SER A 203 25.99 -0.65 -19.84
N LEU A 204 24.68 -0.75 -19.58
CA LEU A 204 23.77 -1.61 -20.31
C LEU A 204 23.32 -0.90 -21.60
N SER A 205 23.06 -1.68 -22.66
CA SER A 205 22.35 -1.21 -23.85
C SER A 205 21.01 -1.95 -23.95
N ILE A 206 19.90 -1.22 -23.86
CA ILE A 206 18.55 -1.77 -23.81
C ILE A 206 17.88 -1.54 -25.18
N PRO A 207 17.53 -2.61 -25.90
CA PRO A 207 16.90 -2.51 -27.21
C PRO A 207 15.39 -2.32 -27.11
N LEU A 208 14.75 -2.00 -28.24
CA LEU A 208 13.34 -2.24 -28.43
C LEU A 208 13.10 -3.73 -28.74
N VAL A 209 11.92 -4.23 -28.38
CA VAL A 209 11.47 -5.57 -28.80
C VAL A 209 10.08 -5.46 -29.42
N ILE A 210 10.02 -5.62 -30.73
CA ILE A 210 8.82 -5.43 -31.54
C ILE A 210 8.61 -6.69 -32.41
N ASN A 211 7.44 -7.31 -32.32
CA ASN A 211 7.09 -8.52 -33.05
C ASN A 211 8.14 -9.63 -32.93
N GLY A 212 8.62 -9.88 -31.71
CA GLY A 212 9.65 -10.86 -31.41
C GLY A 212 11.07 -10.48 -31.83
N LYS A 213 11.26 -9.34 -32.51
CA LYS A 213 12.57 -8.88 -33.00
C LYS A 213 13.20 -7.86 -32.05
N THR A 214 14.46 -8.07 -31.76
CA THR A 214 15.29 -7.12 -31.04
C THR A 214 15.82 -6.06 -32.01
N ILE A 215 15.62 -4.78 -31.70
CA ILE A 215 15.99 -3.62 -32.53
C ILE A 215 16.97 -2.77 -31.75
N THR A 216 18.19 -2.58 -32.30
CA THR A 216 19.32 -1.88 -31.67
C THR A 216 19.87 -0.73 -32.52
N ASP A 217 19.25 -0.45 -33.65
CA ASP A 217 19.69 0.52 -34.63
C ASP A 217 18.79 1.78 -34.71
N ARG A 218 18.29 2.19 -33.53
CA ARG A 218 17.48 3.41 -33.39
C ARG A 218 18.23 4.46 -32.59
N ASP A 219 17.65 5.68 -32.55
CA ASP A 219 18.14 6.73 -31.66
C ASP A 219 18.22 6.21 -30.22
N GLU A 220 19.20 6.70 -29.49
CA GLU A 220 19.42 6.31 -28.10
C GLU A 220 19.12 7.46 -27.15
N GLU A 221 18.59 7.12 -26.01
CA GLU A 221 18.48 7.95 -24.82
C GLU A 221 19.30 7.33 -23.68
N VAL A 222 19.46 8.06 -22.58
CA VAL A 222 20.27 7.63 -21.43
C VAL A 222 19.43 7.47 -20.20
N GLY A 223 19.75 6.44 -19.39
CA GLY A 223 19.26 6.29 -18.03
C GLY A 223 20.33 6.72 -17.04
N LEU A 224 19.91 7.36 -15.98
CA LEU A 224 20.76 7.98 -14.98
C LEU A 224 20.75 7.17 -13.68
N ASP A 225 21.83 7.24 -12.90
CA ASP A 225 21.89 6.77 -11.53
C ASP A 225 21.69 7.98 -10.58
N PRO A 226 20.49 8.15 -10.00
CA PRO A 226 20.19 9.28 -9.13
C PRO A 226 21.01 9.24 -7.81
N SER A 227 21.49 8.06 -7.43
CA SER A 227 22.33 7.87 -6.25
C SER A 227 23.78 8.29 -6.48
N ASN A 228 24.17 8.55 -7.73
CA ASN A 228 25.54 8.91 -8.12
C ASN A 228 25.56 10.16 -9.00
N ASN A 229 25.01 11.27 -8.49
CA ASN A 229 24.97 12.58 -9.14
C ASN A 229 24.43 12.54 -10.59
N GLY A 230 23.47 11.65 -10.88
CA GLY A 230 22.88 11.53 -12.20
C GLY A 230 23.87 11.03 -13.27
N GLN A 231 24.88 10.27 -12.92
CA GLN A 231 25.76 9.67 -13.92
C GLN A 231 25.01 8.71 -14.84
N VAL A 232 25.37 8.70 -16.13
CA VAL A 232 24.80 7.79 -17.10
C VAL A 232 25.16 6.35 -16.71
N TRP A 233 24.12 5.53 -16.52
CA TRP A 233 24.27 4.13 -16.17
C TRP A 233 23.97 3.19 -17.33
N TYR A 234 22.98 3.52 -18.19
CA TYR A 234 22.63 2.72 -19.37
C TYR A 234 22.21 3.61 -20.54
N ARG A 235 22.10 2.98 -21.73
CA ARG A 235 21.52 3.57 -22.93
C ARG A 235 20.36 2.70 -23.37
N TYR A 236 19.35 3.30 -23.99
CA TYR A 236 18.20 2.57 -24.53
C TYR A 236 17.74 3.16 -25.85
N ASN A 237 17.28 2.28 -26.74
CA ASN A 237 16.74 2.69 -28.02
C ASN A 237 15.31 3.25 -27.90
N VAL A 238 14.97 4.25 -28.70
CA VAL A 238 13.63 4.83 -28.80
C VAL A 238 13.02 4.59 -30.16
N ALA A 239 11.74 4.25 -30.17
CA ALA A 239 10.98 3.91 -31.38
C ALA A 239 10.74 5.12 -32.29
N ASN A 240 10.57 4.85 -33.57
CA ASN A 240 10.05 5.81 -34.54
C ASN A 240 8.58 5.47 -34.90
N LYS A 241 7.94 6.29 -35.74
CA LYS A 241 6.53 6.11 -36.19
C LYS A 241 6.27 4.77 -36.90
N ASN A 242 7.25 4.23 -37.63
CA ASN A 242 7.11 2.94 -38.32
C ASN A 242 7.15 1.78 -37.31
N ASP A 243 7.98 1.91 -36.27
CA ASP A 243 8.06 0.95 -35.19
C ASP A 243 6.72 0.87 -34.45
N ILE A 244 6.08 2.01 -34.19
CA ILE A 244 4.76 2.07 -33.55
C ILE A 244 3.71 1.32 -34.40
N SER A 245 3.62 1.62 -35.69
CA SER A 245 2.65 0.95 -36.58
C SER A 245 2.90 -0.56 -36.66
N SER A 246 4.17 -0.97 -36.70
CA SER A 246 4.56 -2.38 -36.68
C SER A 246 4.18 -3.07 -35.34
N ALA A 247 4.46 -2.41 -34.21
CA ALA A 247 4.16 -2.94 -32.89
C ALA A 247 2.66 -3.15 -32.69
N VAL A 248 1.84 -2.16 -33.04
CA VAL A 248 0.39 -2.24 -32.87
C VAL A 248 -0.22 -3.31 -33.78
N SER A 249 0.20 -3.38 -35.06
CA SER A 249 -0.28 -4.40 -35.98
C SER A 249 0.06 -5.83 -35.52
N GLY A 250 1.28 -6.01 -35.01
CA GLY A 250 1.72 -7.31 -34.47
C GLY A 250 1.00 -7.70 -33.19
N ALA A 251 0.83 -6.78 -32.25
CA ALA A 251 0.09 -7.00 -31.03
C ALA A 251 -1.37 -7.39 -31.30
N LYS A 252 -2.03 -6.71 -32.26
CA LYS A 252 -3.39 -7.07 -32.69
C LYS A 252 -3.47 -8.48 -33.21
N LYS A 253 -2.52 -8.90 -34.06
CA LYS A 253 -2.49 -10.23 -34.63
C LYS A 253 -2.24 -11.32 -33.56
N ALA A 254 -1.30 -11.08 -32.64
CA ALA A 254 -0.93 -12.03 -31.61
C ALA A 254 -2.01 -12.18 -30.52
N GLY A 255 -2.86 -11.19 -30.33
CA GLY A 255 -3.90 -11.18 -29.30
C GLY A 255 -4.88 -12.35 -29.40
N ALA A 256 -5.23 -12.80 -30.62
CA ALA A 256 -6.16 -13.91 -30.81
C ALA A 256 -5.60 -15.26 -30.29
N GLU A 257 -4.32 -15.53 -30.52
CA GLU A 257 -3.67 -16.75 -30.04
C GLU A 257 -3.53 -16.71 -28.51
N TRP A 258 -3.26 -15.53 -27.94
CA TRP A 258 -3.18 -15.34 -26.51
C TRP A 258 -4.53 -15.55 -25.82
N GLU A 259 -5.63 -15.03 -26.39
CA GLU A 259 -6.99 -15.28 -25.90
C GLU A 259 -7.34 -16.77 -25.96
N ALA A 260 -6.97 -17.45 -27.04
CA ALA A 260 -7.26 -18.87 -27.25
C ALA A 260 -6.63 -19.81 -26.20
N LEU A 261 -5.61 -19.38 -25.44
CA LEU A 261 -5.08 -20.11 -24.30
C LEU A 261 -6.11 -20.30 -23.17
N GLY A 262 -7.14 -19.49 -23.13
CA GLY A 262 -8.10 -19.46 -22.03
C GLY A 262 -7.51 -18.89 -20.73
N ALA A 263 -8.39 -18.57 -19.78
CA ALA A 263 -7.97 -17.97 -18.50
C ALA A 263 -7.01 -18.89 -17.72
N VAL A 264 -7.20 -20.21 -17.79
CA VAL A 264 -6.35 -21.20 -17.11
C VAL A 264 -4.93 -21.18 -17.69
N GLY A 265 -4.78 -21.28 -19.02
CA GLY A 265 -3.46 -21.28 -19.65
C GLY A 265 -2.68 -19.99 -19.41
N ARG A 266 -3.37 -18.82 -19.45
CA ARG A 266 -2.74 -17.53 -19.11
C ARG A 266 -2.34 -17.47 -17.64
N SER A 267 -3.18 -18.01 -16.74
CA SER A 267 -2.89 -18.08 -15.30
C SER A 267 -1.62 -18.90 -15.00
N GLU A 268 -1.43 -20.03 -15.66
CA GLU A 268 -0.22 -20.84 -15.50
C GLU A 268 1.07 -20.08 -15.87
N ILE A 269 1.01 -19.26 -16.94
CA ILE A 269 2.14 -18.42 -17.34
C ILE A 269 2.42 -17.33 -16.29
N LEU A 270 1.37 -16.65 -15.82
CA LEU A 270 1.52 -15.60 -14.79
C LEU A 270 2.00 -16.17 -13.45
N ASN A 271 1.60 -17.38 -13.08
CA ASN A 271 2.10 -18.07 -11.91
C ASN A 271 3.60 -18.44 -12.04
N ARG A 272 4.05 -18.91 -13.22
CA ARG A 272 5.48 -19.10 -13.47
C ARG A 272 6.26 -17.79 -13.39
N PHE A 273 5.70 -16.70 -13.88
CA PHE A 273 6.29 -15.38 -13.74
C PHE A 273 6.43 -14.95 -12.27
N ALA A 274 5.41 -15.16 -11.45
CA ALA A 274 5.47 -14.90 -10.01
C ALA A 274 6.60 -15.68 -9.33
N GLN A 275 6.80 -16.96 -9.71
CA GLN A 275 7.90 -17.77 -9.19
C GLN A 275 9.28 -17.22 -9.61
N ILE A 276 9.43 -16.79 -10.87
CA ILE A 276 10.68 -16.19 -11.35
C ILE A 276 10.99 -14.90 -10.56
N MET A 277 9.99 -14.04 -10.32
CA MET A 277 10.17 -12.82 -9.52
C MET A 277 10.58 -13.15 -8.09
N PHE A 278 9.97 -14.16 -7.48
CA PHE A 278 10.33 -14.61 -6.13
C PHE A 278 11.76 -15.15 -6.04
N ASP A 279 12.20 -15.92 -7.02
CA ASP A 279 13.54 -16.49 -7.08
C ASP A 279 14.62 -15.40 -7.35
N GLU A 280 14.26 -14.33 -8.05
CA GLU A 280 15.14 -13.22 -8.44
C GLU A 280 14.89 -11.94 -7.64
N GLN A 281 14.26 -12.04 -6.46
CA GLN A 281 13.90 -10.88 -5.63
C GLN A 281 15.12 -9.99 -5.34
N ALA A 282 16.23 -10.55 -4.94
CA ALA A 282 17.44 -9.80 -4.63
C ALA A 282 17.96 -8.97 -5.83
N GLN A 283 17.91 -9.55 -7.03
CA GLN A 283 18.32 -8.87 -8.26
C GLN A 283 17.40 -7.71 -8.59
N SER A 284 16.06 -7.92 -8.48
CA SER A 284 15.06 -6.88 -8.75
C SER A 284 15.17 -5.72 -7.76
N ILE A 285 15.42 -6.00 -6.47
CA ILE A 285 15.70 -4.98 -5.44
C ILE A 285 16.95 -4.17 -5.82
N ALA A 286 18.06 -4.83 -6.19
CA ALA A 286 19.30 -4.16 -6.52
C ALA A 286 19.17 -3.23 -7.73
N ILE A 287 18.45 -3.66 -8.79
CA ILE A 287 18.20 -2.84 -9.98
C ILE A 287 17.40 -1.59 -9.60
N MET A 288 16.29 -1.73 -8.85
CA MET A 288 15.48 -0.59 -8.43
C MET A 288 16.27 0.40 -7.55
N SER A 289 17.18 -0.10 -6.73
CA SER A 289 17.99 0.76 -5.86
C SER A 289 18.96 1.66 -6.66
N LYS A 290 19.43 1.20 -7.82
CA LYS A 290 20.28 1.99 -8.71
C LYS A 290 19.47 2.84 -9.69
N ASP A 291 18.42 2.29 -10.29
CA ASP A 291 17.64 2.91 -11.36
C ASP A 291 16.71 4.03 -10.85
N ALA A 292 16.03 3.77 -9.72
CA ALA A 292 15.08 4.70 -9.13
C ALA A 292 15.56 5.35 -7.82
N GLY A 293 16.76 5.01 -7.35
CA GLY A 293 17.29 5.50 -6.06
C GLY A 293 16.52 4.99 -4.83
N LYS A 294 15.72 3.93 -4.98
CA LYS A 294 14.95 3.36 -3.86
C LYS A 294 15.87 2.71 -2.83
N THR A 295 15.57 2.90 -1.55
CA THR A 295 16.28 2.14 -0.52
C THR A 295 15.92 0.65 -0.61
N VAL A 296 16.78 -0.22 -0.11
CA VAL A 296 16.52 -1.67 -0.08
C VAL A 296 15.20 -1.97 0.64
N ALA A 297 14.93 -1.26 1.74
CA ALA A 297 13.71 -1.41 2.52
C ALA A 297 12.42 -0.99 1.77
N GLU A 298 12.54 -0.15 0.75
CA GLU A 298 11.40 0.27 -0.08
C GLU A 298 11.27 -0.53 -1.37
N ALA A 299 12.37 -1.04 -1.90
CA ALA A 299 12.38 -1.87 -3.09
C ALA A 299 11.85 -3.30 -2.80
N ASP A 300 12.13 -3.84 -1.62
CA ASP A 300 11.70 -5.19 -1.22
C ASP A 300 10.16 -5.36 -1.22
N PRO A 301 9.36 -4.53 -0.51
CA PRO A 301 7.90 -4.64 -0.56
C PRO A 301 7.32 -4.49 -1.97
N GLU A 302 7.99 -3.73 -2.84
CA GLU A 302 7.56 -3.55 -4.22
C GLU A 302 7.69 -4.84 -5.05
N VAL A 303 8.73 -5.63 -4.82
CA VAL A 303 8.84 -6.96 -5.47
C VAL A 303 7.74 -7.89 -4.99
N SER A 304 7.46 -7.92 -3.68
CA SER A 304 6.37 -8.72 -3.12
C SER A 304 5.00 -8.31 -3.67
N GLU A 305 4.75 -7.01 -3.82
CA GLU A 305 3.54 -6.48 -4.44
C GLU A 305 3.40 -6.88 -5.91
N ALA A 306 4.50 -6.90 -6.67
CA ALA A 306 4.50 -7.36 -8.06
C ALA A 306 4.12 -8.85 -8.17
N ILE A 307 4.67 -9.69 -7.29
CA ILE A 307 4.32 -11.12 -7.20
C ILE A 307 2.83 -11.28 -6.88
N ASP A 308 2.34 -10.47 -5.95
CA ASP A 308 0.93 -10.45 -5.57
C ASP A 308 0.02 -10.05 -6.74
N PHE A 309 0.37 -9.02 -7.52
CA PHE A 309 -0.38 -8.65 -8.72
C PHE A 309 -0.46 -9.80 -9.72
N ALA A 310 0.65 -10.45 -10.01
CA ALA A 310 0.69 -11.56 -10.97
C ALA A 310 -0.23 -12.70 -10.54
N THR A 311 -0.12 -13.17 -9.29
CA THR A 311 -0.90 -14.29 -8.77
C THR A 311 -2.37 -13.94 -8.52
N PHE A 312 -2.66 -12.73 -8.03
CA PHE A 312 -4.02 -12.28 -7.78
C PHE A 312 -4.81 -12.11 -9.08
N TYR A 313 -4.23 -11.50 -10.11
CA TYR A 313 -4.90 -11.31 -11.39
C TYR A 313 -5.03 -12.60 -12.20
N ALA A 314 -4.03 -13.49 -12.12
CA ALA A 314 -4.13 -14.85 -12.67
C ALA A 314 -5.36 -15.59 -12.13
N ARG A 315 -5.57 -15.52 -10.82
CA ARG A 315 -6.72 -16.13 -10.16
C ARG A 315 -8.03 -15.40 -10.46
N SER A 316 -8.01 -14.05 -10.43
CA SER A 316 -9.20 -13.22 -10.70
C SER A 316 -9.78 -13.50 -12.08
N ALA A 317 -8.94 -13.77 -13.09
CA ALA A 317 -9.41 -14.12 -14.42
C ALA A 317 -10.22 -15.44 -14.45
N ILE A 318 -9.84 -16.41 -13.63
CA ILE A 318 -10.55 -17.69 -13.49
C ILE A 318 -11.83 -17.51 -12.66
N ASP A 319 -11.71 -16.87 -11.48
CA ASP A 319 -12.81 -16.73 -10.52
C ASP A 319 -13.98 -15.90 -11.09
N LEU A 320 -13.67 -14.87 -11.87
CA LEU A 320 -14.68 -14.05 -12.56
C LEU A 320 -15.28 -14.74 -13.79
N ASN A 321 -14.75 -15.90 -14.21
CA ASN A 321 -15.17 -16.57 -15.42
C ASN A 321 -15.24 -15.60 -16.62
N LEU A 322 -14.11 -14.89 -16.85
CA LEU A 322 -14.05 -13.74 -17.78
C LEU A 322 -14.49 -14.07 -19.20
N GLU A 323 -14.30 -15.32 -19.63
CA GLU A 323 -14.60 -15.76 -21.01
C GLU A 323 -16.10 -15.87 -21.28
N LYS A 324 -16.89 -15.98 -20.20
CA LYS A 324 -18.32 -16.00 -20.31
C LYS A 324 -18.88 -14.58 -20.43
N ASP A 325 -19.63 -14.31 -21.50
CA ASP A 325 -20.33 -13.05 -21.75
C ASP A 325 -19.40 -11.83 -22.00
N SER A 326 -18.12 -12.06 -22.34
CA SER A 326 -17.20 -10.98 -22.66
C SER A 326 -16.07 -11.40 -23.62
N SER A 327 -15.39 -10.43 -24.19
CA SER A 327 -14.18 -10.59 -25.02
C SER A 327 -13.08 -9.63 -24.55
N PRO A 328 -11.79 -9.89 -24.84
CA PRO A 328 -10.71 -8.93 -24.54
C PRO A 328 -10.99 -7.57 -25.15
N THR A 329 -10.53 -6.51 -24.48
CA THR A 329 -10.62 -5.14 -25.02
C THR A 329 -9.79 -5.03 -26.31
N GLY A 330 -8.62 -5.69 -26.40
CA GLY A 330 -7.73 -5.68 -27.55
C GLY A 330 -6.34 -5.15 -27.21
N VAL A 331 -5.69 -4.46 -28.16
CA VAL A 331 -4.34 -3.90 -27.90
C VAL A 331 -4.41 -2.88 -26.78
N THR A 332 -3.66 -3.14 -25.71
CA THR A 332 -3.59 -2.29 -24.52
C THR A 332 -2.19 -1.70 -24.38
N VAL A 333 -2.08 -0.39 -24.24
CA VAL A 333 -0.82 0.29 -23.93
C VAL A 333 -0.71 0.48 -22.43
N VAL A 334 0.41 0.08 -21.83
CA VAL A 334 0.71 0.29 -20.43
C VAL A 334 1.78 1.37 -20.31
N VAL A 335 1.44 2.47 -19.62
CA VAL A 335 2.28 3.65 -19.38
C VAL A 335 2.45 3.82 -17.88
N PRO A 336 3.45 3.15 -17.28
CA PRO A 336 3.66 3.16 -15.84
C PRO A 336 4.46 4.38 -15.37
N PRO A 337 4.47 4.65 -14.04
CA PRO A 337 5.29 5.68 -13.45
C PRO A 337 6.71 5.19 -13.17
N TRP A 338 7.61 6.11 -12.89
CA TRP A 338 9.00 5.84 -12.51
C TRP A 338 9.18 5.55 -11.00
N ASN A 339 8.27 6.02 -10.14
CA ASN A 339 8.42 5.97 -8.67
C ASN A 339 8.10 4.60 -8.04
N PHE A 340 7.31 3.79 -8.74
CA PHE A 340 7.08 2.37 -8.47
C PHE A 340 7.36 1.59 -9.76
N PRO A 341 8.64 1.47 -10.16
CA PRO A 341 9.02 1.03 -11.50
C PRO A 341 8.86 -0.46 -11.74
N TYR A 342 8.54 -1.24 -10.73
CA TYR A 342 8.40 -2.69 -10.80
C TYR A 342 6.97 -3.17 -10.54
N ALA A 343 6.36 -2.81 -9.40
CA ALA A 343 5.03 -3.30 -9.04
C ALA A 343 3.92 -2.71 -9.89
N ILE A 344 3.89 -1.40 -10.11
CA ILE A 344 2.82 -0.77 -10.87
C ILE A 344 2.83 -1.20 -12.34
N PRO A 345 3.99 -1.22 -13.05
CA PRO A 345 4.05 -1.81 -14.39
C PRO A 345 3.60 -3.27 -14.41
N CYS A 346 4.04 -4.07 -13.44
CA CYS A 346 3.61 -5.47 -13.28
C CYS A 346 2.08 -5.58 -13.17
N GLY A 347 1.47 -4.76 -12.31
CA GLY A 347 0.02 -4.71 -12.13
C GLY A 347 -0.73 -4.44 -13.43
N GLY A 348 -0.33 -3.39 -14.18
CA GLY A 348 -0.95 -3.04 -15.46
C GLY A 348 -0.81 -4.13 -16.52
N VAL A 349 0.42 -4.66 -16.67
CA VAL A 349 0.72 -5.72 -17.65
C VAL A 349 0.00 -7.03 -17.31
N CYS A 350 0.09 -7.48 -16.05
CA CYS A 350 -0.53 -8.72 -15.63
C CYS A 350 -2.07 -8.68 -15.70
N ALA A 351 -2.68 -7.53 -15.37
CA ALA A 351 -4.12 -7.37 -15.51
C ALA A 351 -4.58 -7.46 -16.98
N ALA A 352 -3.85 -6.79 -17.88
CA ALA A 352 -4.14 -6.82 -19.31
C ALA A 352 -3.96 -8.22 -19.88
N LEU A 353 -2.85 -8.90 -19.56
CA LEU A 353 -2.56 -10.27 -20.00
C LEU A 353 -3.57 -11.27 -19.44
N ALA A 354 -3.92 -11.19 -18.15
CA ALA A 354 -4.93 -12.04 -17.51
C ALA A 354 -6.29 -11.90 -18.17
N ALA A 355 -6.67 -10.68 -18.56
CA ALA A 355 -7.89 -10.38 -19.30
C ALA A 355 -7.85 -10.85 -20.77
N GLY A 356 -6.74 -11.38 -21.29
CA GLY A 356 -6.60 -11.88 -22.66
C GLY A 356 -6.17 -10.84 -23.69
N ASN A 357 -5.76 -9.65 -23.26
CA ASN A 357 -5.27 -8.58 -24.14
C ASN A 357 -3.81 -8.77 -24.54
N SER A 358 -3.42 -8.24 -25.70
CA SER A 358 -2.01 -8.00 -26.02
C SER A 358 -1.56 -6.65 -25.47
N VAL A 359 -0.27 -6.53 -25.14
CA VAL A 359 0.29 -5.38 -24.44
C VAL A 359 1.44 -4.75 -25.20
N ILE A 360 1.40 -3.46 -25.37
CA ILE A 360 2.56 -2.63 -25.74
C ILE A 360 2.97 -1.88 -24.47
N PHE A 361 4.17 -2.18 -24.00
CA PHE A 361 4.70 -1.60 -22.79
C PHE A 361 5.59 -0.39 -23.14
N LYS A 362 5.14 0.82 -22.73
CA LYS A 362 5.92 2.05 -22.84
C LYS A 362 6.52 2.38 -21.48
N SER A 363 7.79 2.08 -21.32
CA SER A 363 8.53 2.36 -20.08
C SER A 363 8.56 3.86 -19.73
N ALA A 364 8.58 4.19 -18.44
CA ALA A 364 8.97 5.51 -18.00
C ALA A 364 10.45 5.76 -18.33
N PRO A 365 10.82 6.93 -18.86
CA PRO A 365 12.19 7.19 -19.31
C PRO A 365 13.23 7.16 -18.19
N GLU A 366 12.81 7.40 -16.95
CA GLU A 366 13.69 7.41 -15.78
C GLU A 366 14.08 6.01 -15.30
N THR A 367 13.28 4.96 -15.63
CA THR A 367 13.44 3.62 -15.05
C THR A 367 13.31 2.49 -16.08
N VAL A 368 13.97 2.67 -17.21
CA VAL A 368 13.93 1.70 -18.33
C VAL A 368 14.62 0.40 -17.97
N ALA A 369 15.68 0.43 -17.15
CA ALA A 369 16.40 -0.77 -16.75
C ALA A 369 15.55 -1.68 -15.84
N THR A 370 14.82 -1.13 -14.89
CA THR A 370 13.87 -1.87 -14.05
C THR A 370 12.75 -2.47 -14.88
N SER A 371 12.19 -1.70 -15.81
CA SER A 371 11.18 -2.15 -16.75
C SER A 371 11.68 -3.29 -17.64
N TRP A 372 12.93 -3.20 -18.13
CA TRP A 372 13.57 -4.23 -18.91
C TRP A 372 13.72 -5.55 -18.16
N GLN A 373 14.12 -5.50 -16.88
CA GLN A 373 14.17 -6.67 -16.01
C GLN A 373 12.80 -7.35 -15.91
N LEU A 374 11.76 -6.59 -15.60
CA LEU A 374 10.39 -7.07 -15.45
C LEU A 374 9.88 -7.77 -16.72
N ILE A 375 10.04 -7.12 -17.87
CA ILE A 375 9.54 -7.64 -19.14
C ILE A 375 10.32 -8.90 -19.57
N ASN A 376 11.64 -8.96 -19.33
CA ASN A 376 12.42 -10.20 -19.58
C ASN A 376 11.96 -11.36 -18.71
N GLN A 377 11.59 -11.13 -17.46
CA GLN A 377 11.03 -12.16 -16.58
C GLN A 377 9.71 -12.71 -17.13
N LEU A 378 8.81 -11.84 -17.64
CA LEU A 378 7.56 -12.24 -18.30
C LEU A 378 7.80 -13.10 -19.55
N TRP A 379 8.73 -12.72 -20.40
CA TRP A 379 9.07 -13.53 -21.58
C TRP A 379 9.64 -14.90 -21.19
N ARG A 380 10.49 -14.97 -20.19
CA ARG A 380 11.03 -16.24 -19.68
C ARG A 380 9.95 -17.12 -19.03
N ALA A 381 8.91 -16.51 -18.50
CA ALA A 381 7.75 -17.23 -17.98
C ALA A 381 6.88 -17.86 -19.10
N GLY A 382 7.05 -17.40 -20.33
CA GLY A 382 6.36 -17.93 -21.50
C GLY A 382 5.36 -16.97 -22.17
N VAL A 383 5.37 -15.69 -21.82
CA VAL A 383 4.59 -14.68 -22.56
C VAL A 383 5.27 -14.46 -23.92
N PRO A 384 4.57 -14.65 -25.06
CA PRO A 384 5.15 -14.40 -26.37
C PRO A 384 5.56 -12.93 -26.56
N LYS A 385 6.70 -12.70 -27.20
CA LYS A 385 7.21 -11.34 -27.46
C LYS A 385 6.33 -10.52 -28.40
N GLU A 386 5.50 -11.18 -29.17
CA GLU A 386 4.50 -10.58 -30.04
C GLU A 386 3.27 -10.10 -29.25
N VAL A 387 2.94 -10.80 -28.16
CA VAL A 387 1.83 -10.44 -27.25
C VAL A 387 2.24 -9.34 -26.28
N LEU A 388 3.47 -9.37 -25.79
CA LEU A 388 4.04 -8.35 -24.91
C LEU A 388 5.28 -7.75 -25.57
N GLN A 389 5.15 -6.51 -26.02
CA GLN A 389 6.20 -5.79 -26.73
C GLN A 389 6.80 -4.69 -25.87
N PHE A 390 8.10 -4.46 -25.98
CA PHE A 390 8.83 -3.44 -25.22
C PHE A 390 9.17 -2.26 -26.15
N VAL A 391 8.50 -1.12 -25.95
CA VAL A 391 8.53 0.02 -26.85
C VAL A 391 8.75 1.32 -26.08
N SER A 392 9.99 1.75 -25.96
CA SER A 392 10.31 3.07 -25.40
C SER A 392 10.11 4.16 -26.45
N THR A 393 9.52 5.29 -26.06
CA THR A 393 9.34 6.48 -26.91
C THR A 393 9.73 7.73 -26.13
N ARG A 394 10.08 8.79 -26.86
CA ARG A 394 10.10 10.15 -26.30
C ARG A 394 8.66 10.62 -26.03
N ASP A 395 8.52 11.65 -25.23
CA ASP A 395 7.26 12.34 -25.00
C ASP A 395 7.03 13.42 -26.08
N ASP A 396 6.91 12.94 -27.32
CA ASP A 396 6.81 13.71 -28.55
C ASP A 396 5.68 13.15 -29.46
N GLU A 397 5.71 13.52 -30.73
CA GLU A 397 4.75 13.03 -31.74
C GLU A 397 4.77 11.50 -31.91
N VAL A 398 5.88 10.82 -31.61
CA VAL A 398 5.96 9.35 -31.69
C VAL A 398 5.20 8.74 -30.52
N GLY A 399 5.42 9.25 -29.30
CA GLY A 399 4.64 8.86 -28.14
C GLY A 399 3.14 9.13 -28.32
N GLN A 400 2.79 10.30 -28.86
CA GLN A 400 1.39 10.63 -29.21
C GLN A 400 0.80 9.64 -30.22
N SER A 401 1.55 9.26 -31.27
CA SER A 401 1.07 8.33 -32.29
C SER A 401 0.78 6.94 -31.75
N LEU A 402 1.49 6.49 -30.72
CA LEU A 402 1.20 5.25 -30.02
C LEU A 402 -0.15 5.33 -29.27
N ILE A 403 -0.36 6.37 -28.49
CA ILE A 403 -1.57 6.54 -27.68
C ILE A 403 -2.81 6.73 -28.54
N THR A 404 -2.68 7.45 -29.66
CA THR A 404 -3.81 7.78 -30.54
C THR A 404 -4.08 6.78 -31.65
N HIS A 405 -3.23 5.75 -31.78
CA HIS A 405 -3.39 4.75 -32.85
C HIS A 405 -4.78 4.11 -32.80
N GLU A 406 -5.44 3.96 -33.95
CA GLU A 406 -6.83 3.47 -34.05
C GLU A 406 -7.06 2.08 -33.46
N GLU A 407 -6.06 1.21 -33.57
CA GLU A 407 -6.10 -0.16 -33.05
C GLU A 407 -5.72 -0.28 -31.57
N VAL A 408 -5.24 0.79 -30.94
CA VAL A 408 -5.09 0.85 -29.48
C VAL A 408 -6.46 1.04 -28.86
N LYS A 409 -6.91 0.04 -28.09
CA LYS A 409 -8.26 -0.04 -27.54
C LYS A 409 -8.35 0.36 -26.07
N ALA A 410 -7.23 0.33 -25.35
CA ALA A 410 -7.14 0.81 -23.98
C ALA A 410 -5.75 1.36 -23.66
N VAL A 411 -5.69 2.31 -22.76
CA VAL A 411 -4.44 2.82 -22.18
C VAL A 411 -4.55 2.75 -20.66
N ILE A 412 -3.60 2.07 -20.03
CA ILE A 412 -3.44 2.04 -18.57
C ILE A 412 -2.34 3.03 -18.24
N LEU A 413 -2.69 4.11 -17.56
CA LEU A 413 -1.78 5.18 -17.17
C LEU A 413 -1.68 5.26 -15.64
N THR A 414 -0.48 5.34 -15.12
CA THR A 414 -0.24 5.83 -13.75
C THR A 414 0.76 6.98 -13.81
N GLY A 415 0.35 8.18 -13.37
CA GLY A 415 1.17 9.38 -13.50
C GLY A 415 0.46 10.64 -13.01
N ALA A 416 0.88 11.81 -13.48
CA ALA A 416 0.25 13.08 -13.14
C ALA A 416 -1.15 13.23 -13.77
N TYR A 417 -2.06 13.93 -13.10
CA TYR A 417 -3.38 14.27 -13.65
C TYR A 417 -3.26 15.04 -14.99
N ALA A 418 -2.28 15.93 -15.09
CA ALA A 418 -1.99 16.66 -16.33
C ALA A 418 -1.66 15.73 -17.52
N THR A 419 -0.99 14.61 -17.27
CA THR A 419 -0.71 13.60 -18.31
C THR A 419 -2.01 12.92 -18.78
N ALA A 420 -2.92 12.62 -17.87
CA ALA A 420 -4.22 12.06 -18.23
C ALA A 420 -5.07 13.05 -19.05
N GLN A 421 -5.04 14.34 -18.69
CA GLN A 421 -5.67 15.42 -19.47
C GLN A 421 -5.04 15.51 -20.87
N LEU A 422 -3.72 15.50 -20.96
CA LEU A 422 -2.98 15.54 -22.22
C LEU A 422 -3.36 14.37 -23.13
N PHE A 423 -3.36 13.14 -22.64
CA PHE A 423 -3.74 11.97 -23.43
C PHE A 423 -5.19 12.06 -23.91
N SER A 424 -6.09 12.52 -23.07
CA SER A 424 -7.50 12.70 -23.43
C SER A 424 -7.69 13.81 -24.48
N SER A 425 -6.86 14.85 -24.48
CA SER A 425 -6.91 15.91 -25.51
C SER A 425 -6.44 15.44 -26.88
N TRP A 426 -5.67 14.35 -26.95
CA TRP A 426 -5.18 13.79 -28.22
C TRP A 426 -6.20 12.92 -28.94
N LYS A 427 -7.13 12.30 -28.21
CA LYS A 427 -8.12 11.36 -28.77
C LYS A 427 -9.40 11.38 -27.93
N ASP A 428 -10.47 11.92 -28.49
CA ASP A 428 -11.75 12.12 -27.83
C ASP A 428 -12.37 10.86 -27.23
N GLU A 429 -12.16 9.71 -27.87
CA GLU A 429 -12.72 8.42 -27.45
C GLU A 429 -11.70 7.49 -26.78
N LEU A 430 -10.66 8.05 -26.19
CA LEU A 430 -9.63 7.26 -25.55
C LEU A 430 -10.22 6.47 -24.35
N ASN A 431 -10.15 5.14 -24.40
CA ASN A 431 -10.45 4.31 -23.24
C ASN A 431 -9.24 4.36 -22.29
N LEU A 432 -9.22 5.39 -21.46
CA LEU A 432 -8.16 5.67 -20.49
C LEU A 432 -8.55 5.13 -19.13
N LEU A 433 -7.70 4.29 -18.55
CA LEU A 433 -7.75 3.82 -17.17
C LEU A 433 -6.57 4.44 -16.44
N ALA A 434 -6.80 5.54 -15.74
CA ALA A 434 -5.71 6.29 -15.13
C ALA A 434 -5.87 6.42 -13.61
N GLU A 435 -4.78 6.12 -12.91
CA GLU A 435 -4.56 6.50 -11.52
C GLU A 435 -3.59 7.68 -11.52
N THR A 436 -3.99 8.77 -10.87
CA THR A 436 -3.30 10.04 -11.01
C THR A 436 -2.89 10.63 -9.67
N SER A 437 -2.52 11.90 -9.68
CA SER A 437 -1.98 12.70 -8.57
C SER A 437 -2.70 12.53 -7.23
N GLY A 438 -2.00 12.85 -6.15
CA GLY A 438 -2.51 12.87 -4.78
C GLY A 438 -2.01 14.06 -3.97
N LYS A 439 -2.86 14.64 -3.12
CA LYS A 439 -2.48 15.59 -2.07
C LYS A 439 -2.96 15.05 -0.74
N ASN A 440 -2.23 14.05 -0.25
CA ASN A 440 -2.68 13.23 0.86
C ASN A 440 -2.36 13.90 2.20
N ALA A 441 -3.29 13.78 3.13
CA ALA A 441 -3.15 14.33 4.46
C ALA A 441 -3.29 13.26 5.55
N MET A 442 -2.54 13.42 6.64
CA MET A 442 -2.73 12.71 7.89
C MET A 442 -3.24 13.67 8.96
N VAL A 443 -4.42 13.36 9.51
CA VAL A 443 -5.02 14.10 10.62
C VAL A 443 -4.47 13.55 11.94
N LEU A 444 -4.01 14.42 12.83
CA LEU A 444 -3.58 14.10 14.20
C LEU A 444 -4.54 14.80 15.18
N THR A 445 -5.32 14.01 15.92
CA THR A 445 -6.28 14.54 16.89
C THR A 445 -5.67 14.70 18.27
N ALA A 446 -6.35 15.43 19.16
CA ALA A 446 -5.97 15.55 20.58
C ALA A 446 -5.82 14.18 21.27
N CYS A 447 -6.51 13.17 20.80
CA CYS A 447 -6.51 11.80 21.34
C CYS A 447 -5.43 10.89 20.72
N CYS A 448 -4.51 11.40 19.88
CA CYS A 448 -3.50 10.56 19.27
C CYS A 448 -2.40 10.11 20.25
N ASP A 449 -1.81 8.94 19.98
CA ASP A 449 -0.52 8.57 20.57
C ASP A 449 0.59 9.30 19.80
N ILE A 450 1.16 10.35 20.40
CA ILE A 450 2.13 11.24 19.74
C ILE A 450 3.33 10.45 19.20
N ASP A 451 3.84 9.47 19.94
CA ASP A 451 5.02 8.68 19.53
C ASP A 451 4.74 7.91 18.24
N VAL A 452 3.57 7.26 18.17
CA VAL A 452 3.13 6.52 16.98
C VAL A 452 2.79 7.47 15.83
N ALA A 453 2.08 8.56 16.14
CA ALA A 453 1.66 9.55 15.15
C ALA A 453 2.86 10.21 14.46
N VAL A 454 3.89 10.61 15.21
CA VAL A 454 5.14 11.17 14.65
C VAL A 454 5.85 10.16 13.77
N LYS A 455 6.03 8.92 14.24
CA LYS A 455 6.64 7.85 13.45
C LYS A 455 5.92 7.65 12.12
N ASP A 456 4.60 7.49 12.17
CA ASP A 456 3.79 7.19 11.00
C ASP A 456 3.72 8.38 10.02
N LEU A 457 3.67 9.61 10.54
CA LEU A 457 3.71 10.83 9.73
C LEU A 457 5.05 10.98 9.01
N VAL A 458 6.17 10.81 9.71
CA VAL A 458 7.53 10.92 9.13
C VAL A 458 7.75 9.83 8.07
N GLN A 459 7.39 8.60 8.35
CA GLN A 459 7.49 7.50 7.38
C GLN A 459 6.61 7.75 6.15
N SER A 460 5.39 8.27 6.36
CA SER A 460 4.45 8.55 5.28
C SER A 460 4.87 9.75 4.43
N ALA A 461 5.54 10.74 5.01
CA ALA A 461 5.96 11.95 4.31
C ALA A 461 7.27 11.78 3.55
N PHE A 462 8.24 11.04 4.10
CA PHE A 462 9.60 11.05 3.61
C PHE A 462 10.10 9.72 3.03
N GLY A 463 9.32 8.64 3.13
CA GLY A 463 9.62 7.39 2.44
C GLY A 463 9.77 7.64 0.93
N HIS A 464 10.82 7.11 0.32
CA HIS A 464 11.23 7.36 -1.07
C HIS A 464 11.36 8.86 -1.39
N ALA A 465 11.93 9.63 -0.47
CA ALA A 465 12.03 11.09 -0.57
C ALA A 465 10.69 11.80 -0.87
N GLY A 466 9.58 11.31 -0.33
CA GLY A 466 8.24 11.86 -0.59
C GLY A 466 7.69 11.62 -2.00
N GLN A 467 8.36 10.79 -2.81
CA GLN A 467 8.02 10.52 -4.21
C GLN A 467 7.06 9.33 -4.36
N LYS A 468 6.09 9.21 -3.45
CA LYS A 468 5.00 8.22 -3.53
C LYS A 468 3.69 8.94 -3.80
N CYS A 469 2.87 8.41 -4.71
CA CYS A 469 1.52 8.93 -4.94
C CYS A 469 0.68 8.96 -3.65
N SER A 470 0.97 8.06 -2.72
CA SER A 470 0.34 7.94 -1.41
C SER A 470 1.05 8.73 -0.29
N ALA A 471 2.17 9.43 -0.55
CA ALA A 471 2.91 10.14 0.48
C ALA A 471 2.06 11.22 1.17
N ALA A 472 2.15 11.32 2.50
CA ALA A 472 1.51 12.37 3.26
C ALA A 472 2.29 13.69 3.11
N SER A 473 1.93 14.51 2.13
CA SER A 473 2.51 15.85 1.97
C SER A 473 1.85 16.91 2.85
N LEU A 474 0.77 16.53 3.57
CA LEU A 474 0.07 17.34 4.56
C LEU A 474 -0.06 16.61 5.89
N GLY A 475 0.26 17.30 6.99
CA GLY A 475 -0.19 16.97 8.34
C GLY A 475 -1.23 18.00 8.78
N ILE A 476 -2.44 17.58 9.13
CA ILE A 476 -3.47 18.46 9.69
C ILE A 476 -3.57 18.12 11.17
N VAL A 477 -3.04 18.98 12.00
CA VAL A 477 -2.81 18.71 13.43
C VAL A 477 -3.76 19.57 14.27
N GLU A 478 -4.48 18.97 15.19
CA GLU A 478 -5.31 19.73 16.12
C GLU A 478 -4.47 20.67 17.00
N GLU A 479 -5.01 21.84 17.30
CA GLU A 479 -4.35 22.94 17.99
C GLU A 479 -3.68 22.50 19.29
N SER A 480 -4.30 21.63 20.07
CA SER A 480 -3.77 21.10 21.33
C SER A 480 -2.47 20.31 21.15
N ILE A 481 -2.34 19.55 20.06
CA ILE A 481 -1.12 18.80 19.70
C ILE A 481 -0.12 19.74 19.02
N PHE A 482 -0.56 20.60 18.11
CA PHE A 482 0.29 21.55 17.42
C PHE A 482 1.05 22.48 18.39
N ASN A 483 0.37 22.96 19.43
CA ASN A 483 0.94 23.82 20.47
C ASN A 483 1.70 23.05 21.55
N ASN A 484 1.75 21.71 21.49
CA ASN A 484 2.51 20.89 22.43
C ASN A 484 4.01 20.92 22.08
N PRO A 485 4.89 21.47 22.93
CA PRO A 485 6.32 21.54 22.66
C PRO A 485 6.97 20.15 22.45
N ALA A 486 6.43 19.11 23.09
CA ALA A 486 6.93 17.76 22.94
C ALA A 486 6.67 17.22 21.54
N PHE A 487 5.50 17.48 20.95
CA PHE A 487 5.19 17.12 19.58
C PHE A 487 6.17 17.78 18.58
N LYS A 488 6.33 19.11 18.69
CA LYS A 488 7.28 19.85 17.83
C LYS A 488 8.68 19.27 17.93
N LYS A 489 9.17 19.08 19.17
CA LYS A 489 10.52 18.53 19.41
C LYS A 489 10.67 17.12 18.82
N GLN A 490 9.73 16.23 19.12
CA GLN A 490 9.78 14.85 18.61
C GLN A 490 9.73 14.78 17.09
N LEU A 491 8.90 15.60 16.44
CA LEU A 491 8.80 15.62 14.99
C LEU A 491 10.10 16.12 14.34
N ILE A 492 10.70 17.19 14.90
CA ILE A 492 12.00 17.69 14.42
C ILE A 492 13.08 16.64 14.63
N ASP A 493 13.22 16.07 15.84
CA ASP A 493 14.22 15.07 16.16
C ASP A 493 14.09 13.83 15.24
N ALA A 494 12.85 13.38 14.97
CA ALA A 494 12.58 12.24 14.11
C ALA A 494 13.01 12.51 12.65
N VAL A 495 12.75 13.70 12.13
CA VAL A 495 13.13 14.09 10.76
C VAL A 495 14.65 14.30 10.65
N GLU A 496 15.27 14.93 11.62
CA GLU A 496 16.72 15.14 11.63
C GLU A 496 17.52 13.85 11.82
N SER A 497 16.89 12.79 12.36
CA SER A 497 17.51 11.47 12.48
C SER A 497 17.54 10.68 11.16
N LEU A 498 16.83 11.13 10.11
CA LEU A 498 16.80 10.48 8.82
C LEU A 498 18.14 10.66 8.09
N PHE A 499 18.71 9.56 7.64
CA PHE A 499 19.97 9.57 6.89
C PHE A 499 19.67 9.60 5.38
N VAL A 500 20.05 10.70 4.72
CA VAL A 500 19.94 10.85 3.26
C VAL A 500 21.18 10.28 2.60
N GLY A 501 21.00 9.40 1.62
CA GLY A 501 22.12 8.74 0.96
C GLY A 501 21.73 7.96 -0.29
N ALA A 502 22.68 7.22 -0.86
CA ALA A 502 22.44 6.38 -2.02
C ALA A 502 21.44 5.25 -1.69
N GLY A 503 20.51 4.95 -2.60
CA GLY A 503 19.48 3.94 -2.40
C GLY A 503 20.01 2.53 -2.12
N TYR A 504 21.14 2.20 -2.69
CA TYR A 504 21.80 0.90 -2.51
C TYR A 504 22.67 0.79 -1.25
N GLU A 505 22.71 1.80 -0.38
CA GLU A 505 23.40 1.72 0.91
C GLU A 505 22.40 1.38 2.02
N TYR A 506 22.69 0.35 2.82
CA TYR A 506 21.77 -0.14 3.86
C TYR A 506 21.49 0.88 4.97
N SER A 507 22.37 1.85 5.20
CA SER A 507 22.19 2.92 6.19
C SER A 507 21.24 4.01 5.72
N THR A 508 20.94 4.09 4.43
CA THR A 508 20.09 5.12 3.86
C THR A 508 18.62 4.91 4.28
N THR A 509 18.03 5.95 4.83
CA THR A 509 16.60 6.00 5.16
C THR A 509 15.80 6.83 4.17
N VAL A 510 16.42 7.83 3.56
CA VAL A 510 15.85 8.66 2.49
C VAL A 510 16.77 8.64 1.28
N GLY A 511 16.31 8.05 0.19
CA GLY A 511 17.04 8.00 -1.07
C GLY A 511 17.03 9.34 -1.81
N PRO A 512 17.69 9.41 -3.00
CA PRO A 512 17.64 10.61 -3.84
C PRO A 512 16.24 10.86 -4.42
N ILE A 513 16.02 12.07 -4.88
CA ILE A 513 14.95 12.34 -5.86
C ILE A 513 15.41 11.91 -7.26
N ILE A 514 14.44 11.55 -8.12
CA ILE A 514 14.74 10.91 -9.41
C ILE A 514 15.44 11.85 -10.41
N ARG A 515 15.25 13.16 -10.26
CA ARG A 515 15.88 14.22 -11.06
C ARG A 515 16.00 15.49 -10.23
N ALA A 516 16.82 16.42 -10.65
CA ALA A 516 16.90 17.76 -10.04
C ALA A 516 15.50 18.40 -9.98
N PRO A 517 15.17 19.10 -8.90
CA PRO A 517 13.80 19.61 -8.69
C PRO A 517 13.46 20.72 -9.67
N GLU A 518 12.26 20.66 -10.21
CA GLU A 518 11.70 21.65 -11.13
C GLU A 518 10.28 22.06 -10.70
N SER A 519 9.78 23.16 -11.25
CA SER A 519 8.38 23.60 -11.13
C SER A 519 7.82 23.53 -9.68
N ALA A 520 6.83 22.68 -9.44
CA ALA A 520 6.16 22.57 -8.14
C ALA A 520 7.09 22.08 -7.02
N LEU A 521 7.98 21.11 -7.30
CA LEU A 521 8.92 20.61 -6.31
C LEU A 521 9.98 21.65 -5.96
N GLN A 522 10.53 22.36 -6.95
CA GLN A 522 11.47 23.45 -6.71
C GLN A 522 10.85 24.53 -5.82
N ARG A 523 9.60 24.94 -6.11
CA ARG A 523 8.87 25.90 -5.27
C ARG A 523 8.66 25.36 -3.84
N ALA A 524 8.25 24.12 -3.69
CA ALA A 524 8.01 23.52 -2.37
C ALA A 524 9.27 23.49 -1.50
N LEU A 525 10.45 23.23 -2.11
CA LEU A 525 11.74 23.16 -1.43
C LEU A 525 12.33 24.52 -1.06
N THR A 526 11.96 25.61 -1.76
CA THR A 526 12.69 26.88 -1.65
C THR A 526 11.82 28.07 -1.27
N THR A 527 10.50 27.95 -1.34
CA THR A 527 9.59 29.09 -1.20
C THR A 527 8.63 28.91 -0.04
N LEU A 528 8.41 29.98 0.72
CA LEU A 528 7.36 30.10 1.74
C LEU A 528 6.32 31.12 1.26
N ASP A 529 5.05 30.74 1.33
CA ASP A 529 3.93 31.67 1.11
C ASP A 529 3.67 32.52 2.38
N ASP A 530 2.83 33.56 2.27
CA ASP A 530 2.54 34.47 3.37
C ASP A 530 1.98 33.75 4.61
N GLY A 531 2.70 33.87 5.71
CA GLY A 531 2.39 33.21 6.99
C GLY A 531 2.98 31.83 7.16
N GLU A 532 3.66 31.27 6.13
CA GLU A 532 4.41 30.03 6.27
C GLU A 532 5.79 30.26 6.89
N GLU A 533 6.28 29.31 7.63
CA GLU A 533 7.65 29.27 8.17
C GLU A 533 8.24 27.85 8.12
N TRP A 534 9.57 27.75 8.12
CA TRP A 534 10.26 26.48 8.24
C TRP A 534 10.46 26.06 9.69
N TRP A 535 9.94 24.89 10.09
CA TRP A 535 10.48 24.22 11.27
C TRP A 535 11.79 23.52 10.94
N ILE A 536 11.91 22.95 9.74
CA ILE A 536 13.16 22.42 9.17
C ILE A 536 13.21 22.88 7.71
N ALA A 537 14.19 23.72 7.38
CA ALA A 537 14.41 24.09 5.98
C ALA A 537 15.13 22.96 5.23
N PRO A 538 14.61 22.48 4.09
CA PRO A 538 15.30 21.47 3.30
C PRO A 538 16.59 22.03 2.71
N LYS A 539 17.60 21.17 2.55
CA LYS A 539 18.92 21.53 2.02
C LYS A 539 19.28 20.60 0.88
N GLN A 540 19.83 21.17 -0.19
CA GLN A 540 20.50 20.41 -1.23
C GLN A 540 21.83 19.88 -0.67
N LEU A 541 22.09 18.58 -0.83
CA LEU A 541 23.23 17.89 -0.24
C LEU A 541 24.28 17.47 -1.27
N ASP A 542 23.97 17.58 -2.57
CA ASP A 542 24.87 17.30 -3.68
C ASP A 542 24.84 18.41 -4.73
N ASP A 543 25.87 18.50 -5.58
CA ASP A 543 25.98 19.56 -6.60
C ASP A 543 24.98 19.37 -7.76
N ALA A 544 24.56 18.15 -8.01
CA ALA A 544 23.65 17.79 -9.10
C ALA A 544 22.16 17.96 -8.77
N GLY A 545 21.83 18.16 -7.50
CA GLY A 545 20.46 18.41 -7.03
C GLY A 545 19.59 17.16 -6.86
N PHE A 546 20.18 15.97 -6.77
CA PHE A 546 19.43 14.73 -6.53
C PHE A 546 19.24 14.43 -5.03
N MET A 547 20.16 14.90 -4.18
CA MET A 547 20.10 14.64 -2.74
C MET A 547 19.57 15.86 -1.99
N TRP A 548 18.45 15.70 -1.30
CA TRP A 548 17.82 16.75 -0.51
C TRP A 548 17.48 16.25 0.89
N SER A 549 17.80 17.05 1.90
CA SER A 549 17.31 16.77 3.24
C SER A 549 15.80 17.03 3.32
N PRO A 550 15.05 16.22 4.12
CA PRO A 550 13.65 16.49 4.39
C PRO A 550 13.41 17.88 5.00
N GLY A 551 12.28 18.49 4.64
CA GLY A 551 11.85 19.78 5.15
C GLY A 551 10.44 19.75 5.75
N ILE A 552 10.21 20.60 6.77
CA ILE A 552 8.90 20.80 7.38
C ILE A 552 8.55 22.29 7.34
N LYS A 553 7.46 22.63 6.66
CA LYS A 553 6.87 23.97 6.71
C LYS A 553 5.57 23.96 7.50
N VAL A 554 5.30 25.02 8.22
CA VAL A 554 4.11 25.23 9.05
C VAL A 554 3.44 26.56 8.72
N GLY A 555 2.27 26.81 9.28
CA GLY A 555 1.50 28.03 9.00
C GLY A 555 0.75 27.99 7.67
N VAL A 556 0.64 26.80 7.08
CA VAL A 556 -0.09 26.59 5.82
C VAL A 556 -1.57 26.89 6.01
N LYS A 557 -2.12 27.76 5.17
CA LYS A 557 -3.52 28.20 5.25
C LYS A 557 -4.43 27.37 4.36
N PRO A 558 -5.69 27.12 4.77
CA PRO A 558 -6.68 26.49 3.90
C PRO A 558 -6.84 27.24 2.56
N GLY A 559 -6.83 26.50 1.46
CA GLY A 559 -6.93 27.06 0.12
C GLY A 559 -5.62 27.61 -0.47
N SER A 560 -4.52 27.65 0.31
CA SER A 560 -3.20 28.10 -0.19
C SER A 560 -2.62 27.12 -1.21
N TRP A 561 -1.57 27.55 -1.92
CA TRP A 561 -0.85 26.71 -2.86
C TRP A 561 -0.29 25.45 -2.17
N SER A 562 0.32 25.61 -1.00
CA SER A 562 0.89 24.49 -0.22
C SER A 562 -0.19 23.50 0.26
N HIS A 563 -1.44 23.94 0.47
CA HIS A 563 -2.55 23.09 0.81
C HIS A 563 -3.06 22.26 -0.38
N LEU A 564 -3.19 22.86 -1.58
CA LEU A 564 -3.94 22.28 -2.68
C LEU A 564 -3.09 21.58 -3.74
N ASN A 565 -1.78 21.87 -3.83
CA ASN A 565 -0.95 21.37 -4.91
C ASN A 565 -0.03 20.21 -4.47
N GLU A 566 0.10 19.22 -5.35
CA GLU A 566 1.08 18.15 -5.23
C GLU A 566 2.47 18.65 -5.65
N TRP A 567 3.52 18.29 -4.93
CA TRP A 567 4.92 18.62 -5.30
C TRP A 567 5.85 17.42 -5.42
N PHE A 568 5.46 16.24 -4.93
CA PHE A 568 6.11 14.95 -5.15
C PHE A 568 7.59 14.91 -4.72
N GLY A 569 7.87 15.30 -3.47
CA GLY A 569 9.24 15.36 -2.92
C GLY A 569 9.28 15.54 -1.41
N PRO A 570 10.48 15.69 -0.81
CA PRO A 570 10.70 15.55 0.62
C PRO A 570 10.32 16.80 1.43
N VAL A 571 9.11 17.28 1.30
CA VAL A 571 8.58 18.40 2.07
C VAL A 571 7.24 18.03 2.68
N LEU A 572 7.11 18.16 3.99
CA LEU A 572 5.88 18.03 4.74
C LEU A 572 5.34 19.44 5.09
N ALA A 573 4.08 19.70 4.73
CA ALA A 573 3.35 20.90 5.17
C ALA A 573 2.45 20.57 6.36
N ILE A 574 2.42 21.44 7.36
CA ILE A 574 1.57 21.27 8.55
C ILE A 574 0.58 22.42 8.65
N MET A 575 -0.69 22.05 8.83
CA MET A 575 -1.80 22.93 9.12
C MET A 575 -2.26 22.72 10.57
N CYS A 576 -2.57 23.80 11.28
CA CYS A 576 -3.12 23.76 12.62
C CYS A 576 -4.64 23.91 12.56
N ALA A 577 -5.39 22.86 12.89
CA ALA A 577 -6.85 22.85 12.90
C ALA A 577 -7.40 23.03 14.33
N PRO A 578 -8.47 23.81 14.53
CA PRO A 578 -9.07 23.99 15.86
C PRO A 578 -9.72 22.70 16.39
N ASP A 579 -10.24 21.85 15.52
CA ASP A 579 -10.96 20.63 15.86
C ASP A 579 -10.94 19.62 14.69
N LEU A 580 -11.41 18.38 14.95
CA LEU A 580 -11.48 17.32 13.97
C LEU A 580 -12.42 17.63 12.79
N GLU A 581 -13.55 18.28 13.02
CA GLU A 581 -14.51 18.62 11.97
C GLU A 581 -13.87 19.56 10.93
N THR A 582 -13.15 20.55 11.41
CA THR A 582 -12.39 21.49 10.57
C THR A 582 -11.24 20.77 9.86
N ALA A 583 -10.54 19.88 10.54
CA ALA A 583 -9.46 19.08 9.93
C ALA A 583 -9.97 18.23 8.76
N VAL A 584 -11.08 17.54 8.94
CA VAL A 584 -11.75 16.74 7.88
C VAL A 584 -12.22 17.63 6.72
N LYS A 585 -12.78 18.79 7.02
CA LYS A 585 -13.18 19.76 6.01
C LYS A 585 -11.99 20.21 5.16
N TRP A 586 -10.86 20.54 5.77
CA TRP A 586 -9.65 20.94 5.03
C TRP A 586 -9.06 19.76 4.24
N GLN A 587 -9.02 18.57 4.82
CA GLN A 587 -8.58 17.36 4.12
C GLN A 587 -9.41 17.10 2.85
N ASN A 588 -10.73 17.30 2.92
CA ASN A 588 -11.65 17.13 1.79
C ASN A 588 -11.59 18.27 0.76
N GLN A 589 -11.02 19.44 1.08
CA GLN A 589 -10.89 20.55 0.14
C GLN A 589 -9.86 20.30 -0.97
N THR A 590 -8.94 19.36 -0.79
CA THR A 590 -7.99 19.04 -1.86
C THR A 590 -8.74 18.49 -3.08
N PRO A 591 -8.30 18.81 -4.31
CA PRO A 591 -8.95 18.32 -5.53
C PRO A 591 -8.76 16.82 -5.73
N TYR A 592 -7.90 16.20 -4.94
CA TYR A 592 -7.53 14.79 -4.99
C TYR A 592 -8.17 14.00 -3.86
N GLY A 593 -8.29 12.69 -4.04
CA GLY A 593 -8.84 11.78 -3.04
C GLY A 593 -8.19 10.40 -3.13
N LEU A 594 -6.83 10.33 -3.05
CA LEU A 594 -6.12 9.07 -3.20
C LEU A 594 -6.00 8.36 -1.85
N THR A 595 -5.17 8.86 -0.94
CA THR A 595 -5.02 8.31 0.41
C THR A 595 -5.33 9.37 1.48
N ALA A 596 -5.75 8.91 2.64
CA ALA A 596 -5.99 9.73 3.81
C ALA A 596 -5.68 8.95 5.09
N GLY A 597 -5.18 9.62 6.12
CA GLY A 597 -4.86 9.02 7.42
C GLY A 597 -5.45 9.78 8.60
N ILE A 598 -5.69 9.06 9.69
CA ILE A 598 -6.00 9.61 11.00
C ILE A 598 -5.18 8.90 12.08
N GLN A 599 -4.74 9.68 13.05
CA GLN A 599 -4.14 9.20 14.29
C GLN A 599 -5.04 9.63 15.45
N SER A 600 -5.73 8.68 16.05
CA SER A 600 -6.59 8.88 17.22
C SER A 600 -6.80 7.57 17.98
N LEU A 601 -6.81 7.63 19.30
CA LEU A 601 -7.21 6.51 20.17
C LEU A 601 -8.70 6.57 20.54
N ASP A 602 -9.42 7.62 20.16
CA ASP A 602 -10.87 7.71 20.32
C ASP A 602 -11.57 7.03 19.13
N VAL A 603 -12.36 6.01 19.45
CA VAL A 603 -13.10 5.22 18.45
C VAL A 603 -14.13 6.08 17.72
N ASN A 604 -14.79 7.01 18.41
CA ASN A 604 -15.82 7.86 17.81
C ASN A 604 -15.21 8.85 16.81
N GLU A 605 -14.03 9.41 17.13
CA GLU A 605 -13.28 10.25 16.19
C GLU A 605 -12.89 9.47 14.94
N CYS A 606 -12.39 8.24 15.11
CA CYS A 606 -12.05 7.37 13.98
C CYS A 606 -13.27 7.02 13.12
N GLU A 607 -14.39 6.66 13.74
CA GLU A 607 -15.65 6.31 13.02
C GLU A 607 -16.22 7.53 12.28
N TYR A 608 -16.25 8.70 12.91
CA TYR A 608 -16.64 9.95 12.27
C TYR A 608 -15.76 10.25 11.04
N TRP A 609 -14.45 10.16 11.21
CA TRP A 609 -13.49 10.42 10.14
C TRP A 609 -13.65 9.42 8.97
N ILE A 610 -13.81 8.12 9.27
CA ILE A 610 -14.02 7.07 8.26
C ILE A 610 -15.25 7.36 7.40
N GLU A 611 -16.32 7.92 8.00
CA GLU A 611 -17.56 8.19 7.28
C GLU A 611 -17.52 9.50 6.47
N GLU A 612 -16.77 10.52 6.90
CA GLU A 612 -16.80 11.85 6.31
C GLU A 612 -15.69 12.10 5.29
N VAL A 613 -14.53 11.41 5.38
CA VAL A 613 -13.39 11.69 4.53
C VAL A 613 -13.58 11.16 3.10
N GLU A 614 -13.13 11.96 2.11
CA GLU A 614 -13.33 11.72 0.68
C GLU A 614 -12.04 11.23 0.00
N ALA A 615 -11.63 10.00 0.33
CA ALA A 615 -10.50 9.35 -0.32
C ALA A 615 -10.77 7.87 -0.57
N GLY A 616 -10.09 7.33 -1.57
CA GLY A 616 -10.22 5.93 -1.95
C GLY A 616 -9.59 4.96 -0.94
N ASN A 617 -8.47 5.35 -0.31
CA ASN A 617 -7.77 4.52 0.66
C ASN A 617 -7.63 5.25 2.00
N LEU A 618 -8.19 4.67 3.05
CA LEU A 618 -8.23 5.21 4.40
C LEU A 618 -7.34 4.39 5.34
N TYR A 619 -6.60 5.09 6.21
CA TYR A 619 -5.66 4.48 7.14
C TYR A 619 -5.85 5.03 8.55
N VAL A 620 -6.12 4.14 9.51
CA VAL A 620 -6.37 4.49 10.91
C VAL A 620 -5.24 3.95 11.79
N ASN A 621 -4.56 4.86 12.50
CA ASN A 621 -3.45 4.55 13.42
C ASN A 621 -2.31 3.78 12.75
N ARG A 622 -1.96 4.18 11.53
CA ARG A 622 -0.84 3.66 10.75
C ARG A 622 -0.40 4.65 9.68
N GLY A 623 0.74 4.38 9.05
CA GLY A 623 1.19 5.12 7.87
C GLY A 623 0.24 4.99 6.69
N VAL A 624 0.20 6.01 5.82
CA VAL A 624 -0.71 6.09 4.65
C VAL A 624 -0.08 5.53 3.36
N THR A 625 1.13 5.01 3.44
CA THR A 625 1.86 4.42 2.30
C THR A 625 1.92 2.89 2.41
N GLY A 626 2.26 2.20 1.31
CA GLY A 626 2.45 0.76 1.31
C GLY A 626 1.13 -0.02 1.25
N ALA A 627 0.27 0.29 0.29
CA ALA A 627 -0.89 -0.54 -0.05
C ALA A 627 -0.43 -1.91 -0.55
N ILE A 628 -1.15 -2.96 -0.19
CA ILE A 628 -0.84 -4.35 -0.54
C ILE A 628 -2.04 -4.95 -1.26
N VAL A 629 -1.78 -5.68 -2.34
CA VAL A 629 -2.80 -6.36 -3.16
C VAL A 629 -3.75 -7.18 -2.28
N ASN A 630 -5.04 -7.08 -2.53
CA ASN A 630 -6.13 -7.73 -1.79
C ASN A 630 -6.28 -7.30 -0.31
N ARG A 631 -5.26 -6.71 0.34
CA ARG A 631 -5.40 -6.10 1.67
C ARG A 631 -5.98 -4.69 1.55
N GLN A 632 -5.31 -3.82 0.79
CA GLN A 632 -5.74 -2.45 0.54
C GLN A 632 -5.76 -2.17 -0.97
N PRO A 633 -6.72 -2.71 -1.74
CA PRO A 633 -6.84 -2.35 -3.15
C PRO A 633 -6.73 -0.85 -3.35
N PHE A 634 -5.86 -0.44 -4.26
CA PHE A 634 -5.41 0.94 -4.37
C PHE A 634 -6.06 1.65 -5.55
N GLY A 635 -6.58 2.85 -5.31
CA GLY A 635 -7.18 3.69 -6.35
C GLY A 635 -7.90 4.88 -5.74
N GLY A 636 -7.86 6.00 -6.45
CA GLY A 636 -8.33 7.29 -5.97
C GLY A 636 -9.78 7.62 -6.31
N TRP A 637 -10.26 8.67 -5.65
CA TRP A 637 -11.48 9.40 -5.98
C TRP A 637 -11.14 10.78 -6.53
N LYS A 638 -12.12 11.57 -6.91
CA LYS A 638 -11.94 12.93 -7.47
C LYS A 638 -10.94 12.92 -8.64
N LEU A 639 -10.02 13.89 -8.70
CA LEU A 639 -8.99 13.98 -9.73
C LEU A 639 -7.85 12.95 -9.60
N SER A 640 -7.87 12.10 -8.56
CA SER A 640 -6.90 11.00 -8.45
C SER A 640 -7.23 9.78 -9.31
N SER A 641 -8.32 9.82 -10.07
CA SER A 641 -8.73 8.75 -10.97
C SER A 641 -9.42 9.31 -12.20
N VAL A 642 -9.05 8.84 -13.40
CA VAL A 642 -9.65 9.27 -14.67
C VAL A 642 -10.10 8.04 -15.46
N GLY A 643 -11.28 8.15 -16.07
CA GLY A 643 -11.86 7.10 -16.90
C GLY A 643 -12.63 6.05 -16.09
N ALA A 644 -12.80 4.89 -16.69
CA ALA A 644 -13.65 3.81 -16.18
C ALA A 644 -12.83 2.75 -15.41
N THR A 645 -11.98 3.20 -14.49
CA THR A 645 -11.07 2.36 -13.71
C THR A 645 -11.75 1.70 -12.50
N ALA A 646 -11.07 0.75 -11.90
CA ALA A 646 -11.37 0.13 -10.60
C ALA A 646 -10.08 0.07 -9.78
N LYS A 647 -10.16 -0.25 -8.50
CA LYS A 647 -8.97 -0.30 -7.64
C LYS A 647 -7.99 -1.38 -8.06
N ALA A 648 -6.73 -1.00 -8.31
CA ALA A 648 -5.63 -1.93 -8.57
C ALA A 648 -5.44 -2.87 -7.37
N GLY A 649 -5.18 -4.16 -7.64
CA GLY A 649 -5.11 -5.19 -6.61
C GLY A 649 -6.48 -5.55 -6.00
N GLY A 650 -7.57 -5.08 -6.59
CA GLY A 650 -8.95 -5.38 -6.20
C GLY A 650 -9.66 -6.33 -7.17
N LEU A 651 -10.82 -6.83 -6.74
CA LEU A 651 -11.59 -7.86 -7.45
C LEU A 651 -12.06 -7.43 -8.84
N ASN A 652 -12.35 -6.13 -9.04
CA ASN A 652 -12.97 -5.64 -10.27
C ASN A 652 -11.97 -5.19 -11.33
N TYR A 653 -10.68 -5.08 -11.00
CA TYR A 653 -9.69 -4.47 -11.89
C TYR A 653 -9.55 -5.17 -13.23
N VAL A 654 -9.37 -6.50 -13.23
CA VAL A 654 -9.23 -7.30 -14.47
C VAL A 654 -10.49 -7.22 -15.35
N ALA A 655 -11.67 -7.14 -14.72
CA ALA A 655 -12.94 -7.02 -15.42
C ALA A 655 -13.09 -5.70 -16.21
N THR A 656 -12.35 -4.65 -15.83
CA THR A 656 -12.36 -3.37 -16.57
C THR A 656 -11.69 -3.46 -17.95
N LEU A 657 -10.88 -4.47 -18.17
CA LEU A 657 -10.11 -4.74 -19.39
C LEU A 657 -10.79 -5.76 -20.31
N ARG A 658 -12.10 -5.94 -20.13
CA ARG A 658 -12.95 -6.77 -20.98
C ARG A 658 -14.13 -5.98 -21.55
N ASN A 659 -14.52 -6.32 -22.78
CA ASN A 659 -15.75 -5.86 -23.41
C ASN A 659 -16.86 -6.83 -23.04
N TRP A 660 -17.77 -6.43 -22.20
CA TRP A 660 -18.90 -7.24 -21.73
C TRP A 660 -20.11 -7.12 -22.65
N ASN A 661 -20.84 -8.23 -22.83
CA ASN A 661 -22.05 -8.22 -23.61
C ASN A 661 -23.09 -7.25 -23.03
N ARG A 662 -23.69 -6.44 -23.90
CA ARG A 662 -24.73 -5.46 -23.55
C ARG A 662 -25.94 -6.18 -22.95
N LEU A 663 -26.61 -5.51 -22.03
CA LEU A 663 -27.84 -6.00 -21.37
C LEU A 663 -28.94 -6.34 -22.38
N GLN A 664 -29.42 -7.59 -22.32
CA GLN A 664 -30.53 -8.08 -23.14
C GLN A 664 -31.72 -8.50 -22.30
N HIS A 665 -31.49 -8.95 -21.06
CA HIS A 665 -32.53 -9.45 -20.18
C HIS A 665 -32.33 -8.92 -18.75
N PHE A 666 -33.16 -7.96 -18.36
CA PHE A 666 -33.01 -7.26 -17.07
C PHE A 666 -33.26 -8.19 -15.87
N LEU A 667 -34.29 -9.05 -15.88
CA LEU A 667 -34.62 -9.86 -14.70
C LEU A 667 -33.49 -10.80 -14.24
N PRO A 668 -32.89 -11.63 -15.11
CA PRO A 668 -31.76 -12.46 -14.71
C PRO A 668 -30.54 -11.63 -14.23
N MET A 669 -30.27 -10.53 -14.89
CA MET A 669 -29.21 -9.59 -14.50
C MET A 669 -29.49 -9.00 -13.11
N LYS A 670 -30.69 -8.54 -12.85
CA LYS A 670 -31.13 -8.02 -11.53
C LYS A 670 -30.95 -9.04 -10.41
N GLU A 671 -31.28 -10.31 -10.66
CA GLU A 671 -31.08 -11.36 -9.66
C GLU A 671 -29.59 -11.56 -9.33
N GLN A 672 -28.71 -11.55 -10.32
CA GLN A 672 -27.26 -11.63 -10.13
C GLN A 672 -26.74 -10.40 -9.38
N ALA A 673 -27.16 -9.21 -9.78
CA ALA A 673 -26.80 -7.94 -9.13
C ALA A 673 -27.25 -7.92 -7.65
N ASN A 674 -28.44 -8.39 -7.34
CA ASN A 674 -28.93 -8.50 -5.96
C ASN A 674 -28.13 -9.50 -5.11
N ARG A 675 -27.70 -10.63 -5.68
CA ARG A 675 -26.81 -11.57 -4.97
C ARG A 675 -25.46 -10.91 -4.64
N TRP A 676 -24.86 -10.24 -5.63
CA TRP A 676 -23.62 -9.51 -5.42
C TRP A 676 -23.79 -8.40 -4.37
N PHE A 677 -24.87 -7.61 -4.46
CA PHE A 677 -25.11 -6.53 -3.52
C PHE A 677 -25.20 -7.02 -2.07
N LYS A 678 -25.93 -8.11 -1.84
CA LYS A 678 -26.06 -8.69 -0.48
C LYS A 678 -24.74 -9.30 0.02
N ALA A 679 -23.98 -9.92 -0.86
CA ALA A 679 -22.74 -10.63 -0.48
C ALA A 679 -21.51 -9.70 -0.40
N THR A 680 -21.53 -8.57 -1.09
CA THR A 680 -20.35 -7.72 -1.27
C THR A 680 -20.68 -6.23 -1.16
N GLY A 681 -21.62 -5.73 -1.92
CA GLY A 681 -21.87 -4.29 -2.05
C GLY A 681 -22.38 -3.65 -0.75
N ALA A 682 -23.27 -4.34 -0.02
CA ALA A 682 -23.91 -3.82 1.18
C ALA A 682 -23.08 -3.93 2.47
N ILE A 683 -21.95 -4.60 2.45
CA ILE A 683 -21.15 -4.90 3.64
C ILE A 683 -19.68 -4.47 3.46
N ALA A 684 -18.99 -4.21 4.56
CA ALA A 684 -17.55 -4.07 4.60
C ALA A 684 -16.91 -5.44 4.87
N ILE A 685 -15.96 -5.85 4.06
CA ILE A 685 -15.39 -7.20 4.10
C ILE A 685 -13.88 -7.12 4.32
N ASP A 686 -13.38 -7.75 5.36
CA ASP A 686 -11.94 -8.02 5.52
C ASP A 686 -11.58 -9.34 4.83
N ARG A 687 -10.72 -9.24 3.82
CA ARG A 687 -10.25 -10.41 3.04
C ARG A 687 -8.85 -10.85 3.45
N SER A 688 -8.16 -10.07 4.28
CA SER A 688 -6.79 -10.35 4.69
C SER A 688 -6.71 -11.39 5.80
N GLY A 689 -7.64 -11.36 6.74
CA GLY A 689 -7.69 -12.26 7.88
C GLY A 689 -6.52 -12.10 8.85
N LEU A 690 -5.88 -10.92 8.88
CA LEU A 690 -4.77 -10.63 9.78
C LEU A 690 -5.30 -10.34 11.19
N ALA A 691 -4.53 -10.75 12.22
CA ALA A 691 -4.88 -10.45 13.60
C ALA A 691 -4.45 -9.03 14.01
N VAL A 692 -3.40 -8.52 13.38
CA VAL A 692 -2.77 -7.23 13.74
C VAL A 692 -3.28 -6.04 12.94
N GLU A 693 -4.04 -6.30 11.86
CA GLU A 693 -4.57 -5.29 10.95
C GLU A 693 -5.92 -5.73 10.39
N SER A 694 -6.88 -4.82 10.34
CA SER A 694 -8.16 -5.05 9.64
C SER A 694 -8.13 -4.27 8.32
N ASN A 695 -8.43 -4.97 7.22
CA ASN A 695 -8.36 -4.44 5.85
C ASN A 695 -9.73 -4.57 5.18
N LEU A 696 -10.59 -3.61 5.45
CA LEU A 696 -11.97 -3.60 5.01
C LEU A 696 -12.07 -3.03 3.59
N GLN A 697 -12.74 -3.77 2.73
CA GLN A 697 -13.15 -3.31 1.41
C GLN A 697 -14.64 -3.05 1.45
N ARG A 698 -15.07 -1.85 1.04
CA ARG A 698 -16.49 -1.43 1.02
C ARG A 698 -16.81 -0.60 -0.20
N TYR A 699 -18.11 -0.40 -0.42
CA TYR A 699 -18.64 0.48 -1.45
C TYR A 699 -19.34 1.69 -0.81
N ARG A 700 -19.28 2.84 -1.48
CA ARG A 700 -19.92 4.09 -1.05
C ARG A 700 -20.79 4.64 -2.18
N GLN A 701 -21.86 5.33 -1.80
CA GLN A 701 -22.67 6.11 -2.74
C GLN A 701 -21.87 7.33 -3.24
N TYR A 702 -22.04 7.67 -4.49
CA TYR A 702 -21.62 8.97 -4.99
C TYR A 702 -22.48 10.06 -4.35
N LYS A 703 -21.88 11.13 -3.82
CA LYS A 703 -22.58 12.18 -3.07
C LYS A 703 -23.55 12.99 -3.95
N LYS A 704 -23.09 13.41 -5.13
CA LYS A 704 -23.87 14.14 -6.14
C LYS A 704 -24.52 13.19 -7.16
N GLY A 705 -23.96 11.99 -7.37
CA GLY A 705 -24.49 10.95 -8.25
C GLY A 705 -24.04 11.07 -9.70
N PHE A 706 -24.91 10.63 -10.62
CA PHE A 706 -24.61 10.47 -12.04
C PHE A 706 -25.48 11.35 -12.93
N LEU A 707 -24.86 11.97 -13.94
CA LEU A 707 -25.56 12.43 -15.13
C LEU A 707 -25.45 11.33 -16.19
N VAL A 708 -26.61 10.81 -16.65
CA VAL A 708 -26.67 9.67 -17.58
C VAL A 708 -27.17 10.15 -18.94
N ARG A 709 -26.30 10.16 -19.94
CA ARG A 709 -26.66 10.49 -21.33
C ARG A 709 -27.21 9.24 -22.04
N ILE A 710 -28.41 9.33 -22.57
CA ILE A 710 -29.12 8.28 -23.29
C ILE A 710 -29.59 8.80 -24.66
N ASP A 711 -29.96 7.88 -25.55
CA ASP A 711 -30.57 8.17 -26.85
C ASP A 711 -31.75 7.23 -27.14
N SER A 712 -32.33 7.35 -28.35
CA SER A 712 -33.43 6.49 -28.80
C SER A 712 -33.08 5.02 -28.96
N GLY A 713 -31.77 4.66 -28.95
CA GLY A 713 -31.24 3.29 -28.98
C GLY A 713 -31.12 2.65 -27.59
N THR A 714 -31.41 3.39 -26.53
CA THR A 714 -31.43 2.85 -25.18
C THR A 714 -32.59 1.90 -24.99
N THR A 715 -32.30 0.65 -24.64
CA THR A 715 -33.32 -0.41 -24.60
C THR A 715 -34.22 -0.29 -23.39
N LYS A 716 -35.38 -0.94 -23.43
CA LYS A 716 -36.29 -1.02 -22.27
C LYS A 716 -35.61 -1.67 -21.06
N ASP A 717 -34.84 -2.74 -21.25
CA ASP A 717 -34.12 -3.44 -20.18
C ASP A 717 -33.10 -2.53 -19.51
N GLU A 718 -32.43 -1.68 -20.26
CA GLU A 718 -31.48 -0.67 -19.70
C GLU A 718 -32.21 0.42 -18.90
N LEU A 719 -33.37 0.89 -19.40
CA LEU A 719 -34.20 1.84 -18.66
C LEU A 719 -34.78 1.22 -17.38
N ASP A 720 -35.21 -0.04 -17.43
CA ASP A 720 -35.71 -0.77 -16.26
C ASP A 720 -34.57 -0.93 -15.20
N PHE A 721 -33.34 -1.18 -15.66
CA PHE A 721 -32.17 -1.21 -14.78
C PHE A 721 -31.91 0.15 -14.12
N LEU A 722 -31.86 1.25 -14.89
CA LEU A 722 -31.63 2.61 -14.37
C LEU A 722 -32.74 3.00 -13.36
N HIS A 723 -33.99 2.66 -13.68
CA HIS A 723 -35.10 2.88 -12.76
C HIS A 723 -34.94 2.08 -11.45
N TRP A 724 -34.56 0.81 -11.57
CA TRP A 724 -34.36 -0.06 -10.41
C TRP A 724 -33.27 0.45 -9.49
N ILE A 725 -32.07 0.77 -9.99
CA ILE A 725 -30.97 1.26 -9.14
C ILE A 725 -31.30 2.60 -8.46
N LYS A 726 -32.04 3.47 -9.17
CA LYS A 726 -32.53 4.74 -8.59
C LYS A 726 -33.53 4.51 -7.47
N LYS A 727 -34.52 3.65 -7.71
CA LYS A 727 -35.66 3.43 -6.79
C LYS A 727 -35.28 2.54 -5.59
N ASP A 728 -34.66 1.38 -5.89
CA ASP A 728 -34.47 0.32 -4.90
C ASP A 728 -33.11 0.42 -4.18
N LEU A 729 -32.07 0.97 -4.84
CA LEU A 729 -30.71 1.11 -4.28
C LEU A 729 -30.34 2.55 -3.93
N GLY A 730 -31.20 3.52 -4.21
CA GLY A 730 -30.97 4.92 -3.86
C GLY A 730 -29.89 5.62 -4.66
N VAL A 731 -29.47 5.06 -5.81
CA VAL A 731 -28.46 5.68 -6.67
C VAL A 731 -29.00 7.01 -7.22
N LYS A 732 -28.33 8.10 -6.94
CA LYS A 732 -28.69 9.41 -7.45
C LYS A 732 -28.33 9.48 -8.94
N LEU A 733 -29.31 9.69 -9.82
CA LEU A 733 -29.07 9.86 -11.24
C LEU A 733 -30.11 10.78 -11.90
N ARG A 734 -29.65 11.51 -12.93
CA ARG A 734 -30.47 12.32 -13.83
C ARG A 734 -30.27 11.84 -15.26
N LEU A 735 -31.37 11.60 -15.99
CA LEU A 735 -31.34 11.21 -17.40
C LEU A 735 -31.32 12.45 -18.29
N SER A 736 -30.48 12.44 -19.29
CA SER A 736 -30.30 13.48 -20.30
C SER A 736 -30.27 12.88 -21.70
N ALA A 737 -30.80 13.60 -22.68
CA ALA A 737 -30.72 13.26 -24.10
C ALA A 737 -30.69 14.53 -24.93
N GLU A 738 -30.23 14.45 -26.20
CA GLU A 738 -30.26 15.57 -27.12
C GLU A 738 -31.66 15.86 -27.65
N SER A 739 -32.51 14.84 -27.71
CA SER A 739 -33.89 14.94 -28.19
C SER A 739 -34.87 14.18 -27.31
N LEU A 740 -36.14 14.52 -27.40
CA LEU A 740 -37.22 13.83 -26.67
C LEU A 740 -37.25 12.34 -27.04
N ILE A 741 -37.26 11.49 -26.00
CA ILE A 741 -37.48 10.04 -26.15
C ILE A 741 -38.95 9.76 -25.75
N PRO A 742 -39.78 9.25 -26.65
CA PRO A 742 -41.17 8.99 -26.33
C PRO A 742 -41.35 8.04 -25.16
N GLY A 743 -42.25 8.41 -24.21
CA GLY A 743 -42.55 7.59 -23.04
C GLY A 743 -41.72 7.83 -21.82
N LEU A 744 -40.68 8.73 -21.85
CA LEU A 744 -39.86 9.09 -20.70
C LEU A 744 -40.23 10.48 -20.16
N ASN A 745 -40.96 10.51 -19.00
CA ASN A 745 -41.48 11.76 -18.40
C ASN A 745 -40.45 12.54 -17.58
N ASN A 746 -39.28 11.96 -17.22
CA ASN A 746 -38.22 12.58 -16.38
C ASN A 746 -36.92 12.72 -17.12
N LEU A 747 -36.96 12.98 -18.44
CA LEU A 747 -35.82 13.19 -19.29
C LEU A 747 -35.53 14.70 -19.41
N VAL A 748 -34.30 15.11 -19.18
CA VAL A 748 -33.82 16.46 -19.53
C VAL A 748 -33.33 16.46 -20.96
N VAL A 749 -33.91 17.32 -21.79
CA VAL A 749 -33.46 17.52 -23.15
C VAL A 749 -32.54 18.72 -23.18
N GLU A 750 -31.30 18.52 -23.57
CA GLU A 750 -30.25 19.53 -23.49
C GLU A 750 -29.20 19.38 -24.59
N SER A 751 -28.65 20.50 -25.06
CA SER A 751 -27.55 20.55 -26.01
C SER A 751 -26.26 20.00 -25.39
N TRP A 752 -25.23 19.84 -26.21
CA TRP A 752 -23.92 19.41 -25.72
C TRP A 752 -23.30 20.40 -24.74
N GLU A 753 -23.35 21.70 -25.03
CA GLU A 753 -22.82 22.74 -24.14
C GLU A 753 -23.53 22.76 -22.78
N GLU A 754 -24.87 22.66 -22.78
CA GLU A 754 -25.67 22.57 -21.56
C GLU A 754 -25.34 21.31 -20.76
N PHE A 755 -25.14 20.17 -21.46
CA PHE A 755 -24.77 18.90 -20.82
C PHE A 755 -23.41 19.00 -20.10
N VAL A 756 -22.37 19.55 -20.75
CA VAL A 756 -21.05 19.73 -20.12
C VAL A 756 -21.13 20.65 -18.90
N HIS A 757 -21.90 21.73 -19.01
CA HIS A 757 -22.14 22.63 -17.87
C HIS A 757 -22.81 21.88 -16.70
N HIS A 758 -23.90 21.16 -16.97
CA HIS A 758 -24.63 20.42 -15.95
C HIS A 758 -23.83 19.23 -15.41
N ALA A 759 -22.90 18.66 -16.17
CA ALA A 759 -22.06 17.57 -15.69
C ALA A 759 -21.27 17.94 -14.42
N THR A 760 -20.90 19.21 -14.24
CA THR A 760 -20.20 19.72 -13.06
C THR A 760 -21.02 19.62 -11.75
N GLU A 761 -22.35 19.46 -11.85
CA GLU A 761 -23.23 19.25 -10.70
C GLU A 761 -23.18 17.81 -10.18
N PHE A 762 -22.57 16.88 -10.91
CA PHE A 762 -22.51 15.46 -10.62
C PHE A 762 -21.07 15.01 -10.36
N ASP A 763 -20.92 13.85 -9.74
CA ASP A 763 -19.61 13.23 -9.52
C ASP A 763 -19.10 12.54 -10.78
N ARG A 764 -20.02 12.04 -11.63
CA ARG A 764 -19.66 11.20 -12.78
C ARG A 764 -20.70 11.24 -13.89
N VAL A 765 -20.23 11.09 -15.12
CA VAL A 765 -21.07 10.89 -16.29
C VAL A 765 -21.11 9.40 -16.66
N ARG A 766 -22.31 8.87 -16.95
CA ARG A 766 -22.51 7.61 -17.67
C ARG A 766 -23.02 7.93 -19.08
N TRP A 767 -22.24 7.60 -20.07
CA TRP A 767 -22.58 7.85 -21.45
C TRP A 767 -23.05 6.58 -22.13
N LEU A 768 -24.35 6.43 -22.33
CA LEU A 768 -25.00 5.26 -22.93
C LEU A 768 -25.52 5.53 -24.35
N SER A 769 -25.41 6.77 -24.83
CA SER A 769 -25.75 7.15 -26.18
C SER A 769 -24.71 6.64 -27.19
N ALA A 770 -25.16 6.29 -28.38
CA ALA A 770 -24.30 5.95 -29.52
C ALA A 770 -23.68 7.19 -30.20
N GLU A 771 -24.09 8.39 -29.80
CA GLU A 771 -23.49 9.63 -30.30
C GLU A 771 -22.03 9.78 -29.89
N LEU A 772 -21.22 10.42 -30.73
CA LEU A 772 -19.82 10.71 -30.45
C LEU A 772 -19.70 11.69 -29.28
N THR A 773 -18.80 11.40 -28.36
CA THR A 773 -18.61 12.19 -27.13
C THR A 773 -17.24 12.81 -27.12
N PRO A 774 -17.09 14.12 -27.06
CA PRO A 774 -15.83 14.74 -26.68
C PRO A 774 -15.59 14.54 -25.17
N THR A 775 -14.94 13.42 -24.78
CA THR A 775 -14.61 13.11 -23.37
C THR A 775 -13.62 14.11 -22.78
N ASN A 776 -12.77 14.75 -23.61
CA ASN A 776 -11.84 15.79 -23.20
C ASN A 776 -12.55 16.96 -22.52
N ALA A 777 -13.70 17.43 -23.04
CA ALA A 777 -14.45 18.53 -22.42
C ALA A 777 -14.94 18.19 -21.00
N LEU A 778 -15.30 16.93 -20.74
CA LEU A 778 -15.67 16.47 -19.38
C LEU A 778 -14.46 16.39 -18.44
N ILE A 779 -13.31 15.95 -18.97
CA ILE A 779 -12.07 15.88 -18.17
C ILE A 779 -11.54 17.28 -17.88
N GLU A 780 -11.67 18.23 -18.80
CA GLU A 780 -11.32 19.64 -18.58
C GLU A 780 -12.10 20.26 -17.42
N VAL A 781 -13.38 19.92 -17.28
CA VAL A 781 -14.21 20.36 -16.15
C VAL A 781 -14.10 19.44 -14.93
N GLY A 782 -13.19 18.46 -14.93
CA GLY A 782 -12.90 17.58 -13.79
C GLY A 782 -13.93 16.48 -13.54
N VAL A 783 -14.74 16.11 -14.57
CA VAL A 783 -15.78 15.09 -14.44
C VAL A 783 -15.41 13.80 -15.17
N GLY A 784 -15.33 12.69 -14.45
CA GLY A 784 -15.06 11.38 -15.03
C GLY A 784 -16.24 10.85 -15.86
N CYS A 785 -15.94 10.24 -17.04
CA CYS A 785 -16.93 9.65 -17.91
C CYS A 785 -16.73 8.13 -18.06
N ASP A 786 -17.78 7.35 -17.90
CA ASP A 786 -17.82 5.93 -18.27
C ASP A 786 -18.77 5.70 -19.45
N ARG A 787 -18.22 5.23 -20.57
CA ARG A 787 -18.93 5.01 -21.84
C ARG A 787 -19.31 3.56 -22.09
N ARG A 788 -18.95 2.66 -21.20
CA ARG A 788 -19.24 1.24 -21.37
C ARG A 788 -20.77 1.03 -21.30
N ALA A 789 -21.30 0.19 -22.19
CA ALA A 789 -22.70 -0.20 -22.16
C ALA A 789 -23.07 -0.86 -20.83
N ILE A 790 -24.32 -0.81 -20.45
CA ILE A 790 -24.86 -1.61 -19.34
C ILE A 790 -24.72 -3.08 -19.71
N THR A 791 -24.08 -3.87 -18.83
CA THR A 791 -23.74 -5.27 -19.14
C THR A 791 -24.79 -6.26 -18.67
N GLN A 792 -24.84 -7.42 -19.30
CA GLN A 792 -25.68 -8.55 -18.88
C GLN A 792 -25.20 -9.15 -17.54
N ARG A 793 -23.95 -8.89 -17.13
CA ARG A 793 -23.35 -9.34 -15.86
C ARG A 793 -23.68 -8.37 -14.74
N GLY A 794 -24.67 -8.71 -13.94
CA GLY A 794 -25.21 -7.86 -12.87
C GLY A 794 -24.20 -7.55 -11.75
N ASP A 795 -23.30 -8.48 -11.44
CA ASP A 795 -22.21 -8.30 -10.47
C ASP A 795 -21.19 -7.25 -10.95
N ILE A 796 -20.82 -7.30 -12.22
CA ILE A 796 -19.89 -6.36 -12.84
C ILE A 796 -20.56 -5.00 -13.03
N GLU A 797 -21.79 -4.96 -13.56
CA GLU A 797 -22.47 -3.69 -13.82
C GLU A 797 -22.75 -2.93 -12.54
N LEU A 798 -23.27 -3.61 -11.52
CA LEU A 798 -23.70 -2.91 -10.32
C LEU A 798 -22.51 -2.29 -9.57
N SER A 799 -21.33 -2.94 -9.58
CA SER A 799 -20.12 -2.39 -8.94
C SER A 799 -19.71 -1.03 -9.52
N ARG A 800 -20.02 -0.74 -10.80
CA ARG A 800 -19.68 0.52 -11.48
C ARG A 800 -20.49 1.73 -11.02
N TRP A 801 -21.56 1.51 -10.25
CA TRP A 801 -22.43 2.57 -9.74
C TRP A 801 -22.11 3.00 -8.31
N PHE A 802 -21.01 2.49 -7.77
CA PHE A 802 -20.54 2.80 -6.42
C PHE A 802 -19.05 3.10 -6.41
N LEU A 803 -18.61 3.88 -5.42
CA LEU A 803 -17.20 4.14 -5.16
C LEU A 803 -16.62 3.00 -4.34
N GLU A 804 -15.54 2.38 -4.82
CA GLU A 804 -14.76 1.42 -4.03
C GLU A 804 -13.90 2.16 -3.01
N GLN A 805 -13.89 1.67 -1.77
CA GLN A 805 -13.05 2.21 -0.70
C GLN A 805 -12.37 1.11 0.09
N SER A 806 -11.08 1.29 0.35
CA SER A 806 -10.30 0.44 1.24
C SER A 806 -10.09 1.17 2.56
N VAL A 807 -10.34 0.50 3.70
CA VAL A 807 -10.14 1.04 5.04
C VAL A 807 -9.24 0.11 5.81
N SER A 808 -8.04 0.57 6.14
CA SER A 808 -7.05 -0.22 6.88
C SER A 808 -6.90 0.34 8.30
N ILE A 809 -7.08 -0.53 9.29
CA ILE A 809 -7.11 -0.15 10.70
C ILE A 809 -6.12 -1.02 11.47
N THR A 810 -5.16 -0.41 12.13
CA THR A 810 -4.26 -1.13 13.04
C THR A 810 -5.05 -1.77 14.19
N GLN A 811 -4.86 -3.07 14.38
CA GLN A 811 -5.58 -3.88 15.37
C GLN A 811 -4.75 -4.22 16.62
N HIS A 812 -3.58 -3.61 16.74
CA HIS A 812 -2.71 -3.82 17.90
C HIS A 812 -2.19 -2.49 18.45
N ARG A 813 -1.84 -2.48 19.71
CA ARG A 813 -1.04 -1.41 20.32
C ARG A 813 0.25 -2.02 20.84
N TYR A 814 1.39 -1.61 20.25
CA TYR A 814 2.72 -2.17 20.55
C TYR A 814 2.79 -3.70 20.46
N GLY A 815 2.05 -4.32 19.52
CA GLY A 815 1.97 -5.77 19.35
C GLY A 815 0.91 -6.47 20.20
N ASN A 816 0.20 -5.77 21.07
CA ASN A 816 -0.93 -6.31 21.85
C ASN A 816 -2.23 -6.13 21.06
N THR A 817 -2.81 -7.21 20.58
CA THR A 817 -4.06 -7.22 19.79
C THR A 817 -5.33 -7.02 20.62
N ASN A 818 -5.23 -7.04 21.94
CA ASN A 818 -6.36 -6.84 22.87
C ASN A 818 -6.42 -5.42 23.44
N ALA A 819 -5.76 -4.45 22.84
CA ALA A 819 -5.54 -3.11 23.37
C ALA A 819 -6.77 -2.17 23.26
N GLY A 820 -7.96 -2.61 23.59
CA GLY A 820 -9.14 -1.73 23.72
C GLY A 820 -10.16 -1.86 22.59
N PRO A 821 -11.20 -1.02 22.59
CA PRO A 821 -12.24 -1.00 21.57
C PRO A 821 -11.67 -0.56 20.21
N LYS A 822 -12.27 -1.06 19.12
CA LYS A 822 -11.79 -0.83 17.75
C LYS A 822 -12.87 -0.16 16.94
N PRO A 823 -12.50 0.79 16.06
CA PRO A 823 -13.49 1.46 15.23
C PRO A 823 -14.16 0.48 14.27
N SER A 824 -15.44 0.68 14.07
CA SER A 824 -16.26 -0.04 13.09
C SER A 824 -16.27 0.69 11.75
N CYS A 825 -16.63 -0.04 10.70
CA CYS A 825 -16.77 0.50 9.36
C CYS A 825 -18.02 -0.07 8.73
N SER A 826 -18.96 0.79 8.38
CA SER A 826 -20.20 0.37 7.72
C SER A 826 -20.00 0.09 6.24
N GLY A 827 -20.77 -0.84 5.68
CA GLY A 827 -20.93 -0.99 4.24
C GLY A 827 -21.87 0.08 3.65
N LEU A 828 -22.42 -0.17 2.46
CA LEU A 828 -23.45 0.70 1.88
C LEU A 828 -24.69 0.71 2.80
N VAL A 829 -24.87 1.82 3.49
CA VAL A 829 -26.13 2.11 4.21
C VAL A 829 -27.12 2.66 3.19
N LYS A 830 -28.34 2.11 3.17
CA LYS A 830 -29.42 2.60 2.29
C LYS A 830 -29.83 4.02 2.65
#